data_7e2e27e0441fefabef82744ef057cc59
#
_entry.id   7e2e27e0441fefabef82744ef057cc59
#
_cell.length_a   1.000
_cell.length_b   1.000
_cell.length_c   1.000
_cell.angle_alpha   90.00
_cell.angle_beta   90.00
_cell.angle_gamma   90.00
#
_symmetry.space_group_name_H-M   'P 1'
#
loop_
_entity.id
_entity.type
_entity.pdbx_description
1 polymer ?
#
loop_
_entity_poly.entity_id
_entity_poly.type
_entity_poly.pdbx_seq_one_letter_code
_entity_poly.pdbx_strand_id
1 'polypeptide(L)'
;MSYLKFDKKLMINLEQSLPKEMLRTNRAGAYHCTSIVDCNTRKQHGLLVIPLPGQDTYRPHVLLSSLDETVIQHGAPFNLGLHRYRGGVYSPNGHKYIREFDCDDVPRTTYRVGGVILTKEKIFITKENRILIRYTLVDAHSPTTLCFRPFLAFRDSNSLCIQNDNINGTMTPVANGVSCCLYDGFPTLFMQFSRKVEWVDDPNWYNGIEYVKDLERGVPYSEDLYVPGYFRLNIKKGESIIFSAGVDEISPRNLTKLYETEIATRTKRTSFFNCLKNAAKQFYLTEGKDMYMLSGYPWGVILARNTFMSLPGNTLAINHKEDFEKIXATALKALHEYFATGVPSKKILGIEHPDIPLWAARAXQLYAKNEGMDAARALYAKDMTDMLDFIISDGHNNLRMHPDGLLTTNGTTQAVSWMNSHLDGHPVIPRTGYLVEFNALWYNALMFAAEMLEGTEKYAAKAEEYRSIAERMKQPFIDMFLNDYGYLYDYVDGQFASPEVRPNMVIAIGLDYSPLDRRQRKGVLDVATRELLTPKGLRTLSPKSYGYRPFYLGSPEERELALHQGPARPWLIGFYADAYLRVFGFSGISYIDRMLIGFEDEMSQGCIGSLSQLYDGNPPFSGRGAISHATNVAEVLRTIRTLKKFNV
;
A
#
# COMPACT_ATOMS: atom_id res chain seq x y z
N MET A 1 -25.64 9.30 7.52
CA MET A 1 -24.63 8.92 8.53
C MET A 1 -23.35 8.54 7.85
N SER A 2 -22.21 9.02 8.36
CA SER A 2 -20.91 8.71 7.75
C SER A 2 -20.52 7.26 8.01
N TYR A 3 -19.99 6.59 6.98
CA TYR A 3 -19.58 5.19 7.07
C TYR A 3 -18.39 5.02 8.01
N LEU A 4 -17.42 5.95 7.96
CA LEU A 4 -16.26 5.96 8.85
C LEU A 4 -16.40 7.10 9.83
N LYS A 5 -16.97 6.82 11.00
CA LYS A 5 -17.21 7.82 12.02
C LYS A 5 -16.88 7.24 13.39
N PHE A 6 -16.14 8.02 14.18
CA PHE A 6 -15.71 7.62 15.50
C PHE A 6 -16.17 8.67 16.50
N ASP A 7 -16.80 8.21 17.57
CA ASP A 7 -17.39 9.11 18.55
C ASP A 7 -16.36 9.58 19.59
N LYS A 8 -16.80 10.48 20.45
CA LYS A 8 -15.95 11.04 21.49
C LYS A 8 -15.31 9.98 22.36
N LYS A 9 -16.11 8.98 22.74
CA LYS A 9 -15.65 7.94 23.67
C LYS A 9 -14.43 7.20 23.09
N LEU A 10 -14.48 6.87 21.82
CA LEU A 10 -13.34 6.21 21.17
C LEU A 10 -12.15 7.15 21.01
N MET A 11 -12.42 8.38 20.56
CA MET A 11 -11.33 9.30 20.24
C MET A 11 -10.52 9.69 21.46
N ILE A 12 -11.14 9.89 22.62
CA ILE A 12 -10.41 10.31 23.82
C ILE A 12 -9.69 9.15 24.50
N ASN A 13 -9.98 7.92 24.11
CA ASN A 13 -9.30 6.74 24.65
C ASN A 13 -8.09 6.43 23.77
N LEU A 14 -6.90 6.85 24.19
CA LEU A 14 -5.69 6.71 23.38
C LEU A 14 -5.34 5.27 23.07
N GLU A 15 -5.69 4.35 23.97
CA GLU A 15 -5.44 2.93 23.73
C GLU A 15 -6.20 2.44 22.49
N GLN A 16 -7.37 3.02 22.22
CA GLN A 16 -8.18 2.66 21.07
C GLN A 16 -7.92 3.53 19.85
N SER A 17 -7.62 4.82 20.05
CA SER A 17 -7.50 5.76 18.92
C SER A 17 -6.11 5.82 18.31
N LEU A 18 -5.05 5.69 19.13
CA LEU A 18 -3.69 5.77 18.59
C LEU A 18 -3.38 4.69 17.56
N PRO A 19 -3.86 3.44 17.71
CA PRO A 19 -3.55 2.43 16.68
C PRO A 19 -4.24 2.66 15.35
N LYS A 20 -5.25 3.53 15.28
CA LYS A 20 -5.93 3.82 14.02
C LYS A 20 -5.21 4.96 13.32
N GLU A 21 -4.93 4.74 12.04
CA GLU A 21 -4.12 5.68 11.26
C GLU A 21 -4.88 6.15 10.04
N MET A 22 -4.52 7.33 9.56
CA MET A 22 -5.09 7.88 8.34
C MET A 22 -3.96 8.21 7.36
N LEU A 23 -4.29 8.14 6.08
CA LEU A 23 -3.33 8.34 5.01
C LEU A 23 -3.96 9.20 3.92
N ARG A 24 -3.21 10.20 3.45
CA ARG A 24 -3.59 11.01 2.29
C ARG A 24 -2.38 11.12 1.38
N THR A 25 -2.59 11.02 0.08
CA THR A 25 -1.48 11.13 -0.87
C THR A 25 -1.85 12.09 -1.99
N ASN A 26 -0.81 12.52 -2.74
CA ASN A 26 -1.02 13.34 -3.92
C ASN A 26 -0.96 12.54 -5.22
N ARG A 27 -0.89 11.21 -5.13
CA ARG A 27 -0.77 10.31 -6.28
C ARG A 27 0.50 10.58 -7.10
N ALA A 28 1.50 11.17 -6.45
CA ALA A 28 2.81 11.45 -7.05
C ALA A 28 3.93 11.25 -6.06
N GLY A 29 3.69 10.44 -5.03
CA GLY A 29 4.73 10.04 -4.09
C GLY A 29 4.75 10.80 -2.78
N ALA A 30 4.03 11.91 -2.67
CA ALA A 30 3.95 12.65 -1.42
C ALA A 30 2.77 12.16 -0.59
N TYR A 31 2.89 12.28 0.73
CA TYR A 31 1.81 11.83 1.59
C TYR A 31 1.76 12.60 2.91
N HIS A 32 0.62 12.47 3.57
CA HIS A 32 0.36 12.81 4.96
C HIS A 32 -0.14 11.54 5.64
N CYS A 33 0.48 11.18 6.74
CA CYS A 33 0.09 9.98 7.50
C CYS A 33 0.29 10.26 8.98
N THR A 34 -0.72 9.91 9.79
CA THR A 34 -0.65 10.08 11.24
C THR A 34 -1.77 9.24 11.87
N SER A 35 -1.86 9.24 13.19
CA SER A 35 -3.00 8.61 13.86
C SER A 35 -4.25 9.48 13.70
N ILE A 36 -5.42 8.90 13.94
CA ILE A 36 -6.67 9.68 13.79
C ILE A 36 -6.82 10.77 14.84
N VAL A 37 -6.01 10.75 15.93
CA VAL A 37 -5.99 11.84 16.91
C VAL A 37 -4.86 12.83 16.64
N ASP A 38 -4.24 12.76 15.45
CA ASP A 38 -3.16 13.66 15.05
C ASP A 38 -1.93 13.58 15.95
N CYS A 39 -1.65 12.41 16.50
CA CYS A 39 -0.42 12.15 17.23
C CYS A 39 0.42 11.20 16.38
N ASN A 40 1.61 11.63 16.00
CA ASN A 40 2.50 10.78 15.21
C ASN A 40 3.01 9.62 16.07
N THR A 41 2.92 8.40 15.56
CA THR A 41 3.32 7.20 16.26
C THR A 41 4.45 6.44 15.55
N ARG A 42 4.88 6.94 14.39
CA ARG A 42 5.96 6.35 13.60
C ARG A 42 6.87 7.44 13.07
N LYS A 43 8.14 7.11 12.84
CA LYS A 43 9.06 8.09 12.23
C LYS A 43 8.62 8.47 10.81
N GLN A 44 7.89 7.56 10.12
CA GLN A 44 7.39 7.82 8.78
C GLN A 44 6.14 8.71 8.77
N HIS A 45 5.54 8.97 9.92
CA HIS A 45 4.41 9.89 9.99
C HIS A 45 4.87 11.32 9.76
N GLY A 46 4.00 12.12 9.16
CA GLY A 46 4.26 13.52 8.94
C GLY A 46 3.07 14.20 8.30
N LEU A 47 3.03 15.51 8.40
CA LEU A 47 1.99 16.30 7.76
C LEU A 47 2.31 16.55 6.29
N LEU A 48 3.58 16.76 5.96
CA LEU A 48 4.02 16.89 4.56
C LEU A 48 5.28 16.06 4.39
N VAL A 49 5.15 14.93 3.70
CA VAL A 49 6.24 14.00 3.44
C VAL A 49 6.34 13.86 1.92
N ILE A 50 7.52 14.14 1.36
CA ILE A 50 7.67 14.22 -0.08
C ILE A 50 8.91 13.46 -0.57
N PRO A 51 8.87 12.93 -1.80
CA PRO A 51 10.11 12.49 -2.44
C PRO A 51 10.92 13.70 -2.88
N LEU A 52 12.24 13.64 -2.75
CA LEU A 52 13.08 14.73 -3.20
C LEU A 52 13.35 14.59 -4.70
N PRO A 53 13.50 15.71 -5.43
CA PRO A 53 13.80 15.64 -6.86
C PRO A 53 15.14 14.98 -7.12
N GLY A 54 15.23 14.26 -8.26
CA GLY A 54 16.49 13.72 -8.74
C GLY A 54 16.95 12.41 -8.12
N GLN A 55 16.12 11.77 -7.31
CA GLN A 55 16.48 10.48 -6.71
C GLN A 55 16.08 9.31 -7.63
N ASP A 56 16.99 8.36 -7.79
CA ASP A 56 16.71 7.17 -8.60
C ASP A 56 15.63 6.30 -7.96
N THR A 57 15.78 6.04 -6.65
CA THR A 57 14.87 5.16 -5.91
C THR A 57 13.91 6.03 -5.11
N TYR A 58 12.66 5.58 -4.99
CA TYR A 58 11.67 6.31 -4.20
C TYR A 58 12.10 6.36 -2.73
N ARG A 59 12.27 7.57 -2.22
CA ARG A 59 12.64 7.81 -0.81
C ARG A 59 11.94 9.07 -0.33
N PRO A 60 10.92 8.92 0.49
CA PRO A 60 10.23 10.12 1.01
C PRO A 60 10.99 10.77 2.16
N HIS A 61 10.78 12.08 2.30
CA HIS A 61 11.42 12.90 3.32
C HIS A 61 10.37 13.73 4.04
N VAL A 62 10.44 13.77 5.37
CA VAL A 62 9.50 14.54 6.19
C VAL A 62 10.00 15.98 6.26
N LEU A 63 9.23 16.92 5.72
CA LEU A 63 9.53 18.35 5.87
C LEU A 63 8.81 18.91 7.08
N LEU A 64 7.49 18.78 7.12
CA LEU A 64 6.64 19.26 8.21
C LEU A 64 6.07 18.05 8.92
N SER A 65 6.46 17.87 10.18
CA SER A 65 6.03 16.71 10.94
C SER A 65 4.60 16.88 11.44
N SER A 66 4.29 18.04 12.00
CA SER A 66 2.95 18.31 12.54
C SER A 66 2.73 19.80 12.68
N LEU A 67 1.47 20.18 12.91
CA LEU A 67 1.08 21.56 13.14
C LEU A 67 0.17 21.55 14.38
N ASP A 68 0.66 22.15 15.47
CA ASP A 68 -0.11 22.17 16.72
C ASP A 68 -0.98 23.42 16.79
N GLU A 69 -2.26 23.23 17.02
CA GLU A 69 -3.21 24.34 17.12
C GLU A 69 -3.44 24.70 18.57
N THR A 70 -3.65 25.99 18.83
CA THR A 70 -4.10 26.50 20.12
C THR A 70 -5.31 27.39 19.87
N VAL A 71 -6.38 27.15 20.63
CA VAL A 71 -7.57 28.01 20.62
C VAL A 71 -7.51 28.90 21.84
N ILE A 72 -7.61 30.23 21.63
CA ILE A 72 -7.60 31.18 22.74
C ILE A 72 -8.98 31.80 22.83
N GLN A 73 -9.62 31.64 24.02
CA GLN A 73 -10.95 32.14 24.32
C GLN A 73 -10.88 32.87 25.64
N HIS A 74 -11.27 34.15 25.64
CA HIS A 74 -11.23 34.98 26.86
C HIS A 74 -9.84 34.95 27.51
N GLY A 75 -8.79 34.97 26.69
CA GLY A 75 -7.42 34.94 27.17
C GLY A 75 -6.92 33.58 27.65
N ALA A 76 -7.77 32.56 27.67
CA ALA A 76 -7.36 31.22 28.09
C ALA A 76 -6.96 30.37 26.91
N PRO A 77 -5.75 29.81 26.91
CA PRO A 77 -5.31 28.95 25.80
C PRO A 77 -5.74 27.50 26.01
N PHE A 78 -6.17 26.88 24.92
CA PHE A 78 -6.51 25.45 24.88
C PHE A 78 -5.67 24.82 23.78
N ASN A 79 -4.71 24.00 24.18
CA ASN A 79 -3.76 23.40 23.23
C ASN A 79 -4.32 22.10 22.68
N LEU A 80 -4.45 22.04 21.37
CA LEU A 80 -5.05 20.86 20.71
C LEU A 80 -4.00 19.84 20.25
N GLY A 81 -2.72 20.12 20.42
CA GLY A 81 -1.65 19.20 20.04
C GLY A 81 -1.61 17.96 20.92
N LEU A 82 -0.90 16.95 20.43
CA LEU A 82 -0.74 15.70 21.16
C LEU A 82 0.56 15.05 20.71
N HIS A 83 1.50 14.91 21.63
CA HIS A 83 2.79 14.26 21.37
C HIS A 83 3.15 13.37 22.54
N ARG A 84 3.89 12.31 22.24
CA ARG A 84 4.44 11.48 23.31
C ARG A 84 5.88 11.91 23.54
N TYR A 85 6.23 12.14 24.81
CA TYR A 85 7.57 12.59 25.17
C TYR A 85 8.27 11.54 26.02
N ARG A 86 9.57 11.73 26.23
CA ARG A 86 10.43 10.84 27.01
C ARG A 86 9.72 10.35 28.26
N GLY A 87 9.75 9.01 28.45
CA GLY A 87 9.07 8.41 29.59
C GLY A 87 7.63 8.04 29.32
N GLY A 88 7.17 8.21 28.09
CA GLY A 88 5.80 7.84 27.70
C GLY A 88 4.75 8.84 28.13
N VAL A 89 5.14 10.09 28.37
CA VAL A 89 4.21 11.14 28.80
C VAL A 89 3.60 11.83 27.59
N TYR A 90 2.27 11.93 27.53
CA TYR A 90 1.56 12.62 26.47
C TYR A 90 1.28 14.06 26.87
N SER A 91 1.64 14.99 25.99
CA SER A 91 1.45 16.42 26.24
C SER A 91 1.50 17.18 24.92
N PRO A 92 0.70 18.25 24.77
CA PRO A 92 -0.51 18.53 25.55
C PRO A 92 -1.54 17.44 25.33
N ASN A 93 -2.70 17.53 25.92
CA ASN A 93 -3.72 16.49 25.83
C ASN A 93 -4.88 16.95 24.95
N GLY A 94 -4.56 17.37 23.72
CA GLY A 94 -5.55 17.94 22.81
C GLY A 94 -6.64 16.97 22.39
N HIS A 95 -6.36 15.68 22.46
CA HIS A 95 -7.37 14.66 22.13
C HIS A 95 -8.59 14.75 23.03
N LYS A 96 -8.43 15.26 24.24
CA LYS A 96 -9.54 15.37 25.19
C LYS A 96 -10.62 16.35 24.71
N TYR A 97 -10.28 17.22 23.76
CA TYR A 97 -11.25 18.17 23.21
C TYR A 97 -11.95 17.66 21.96
N ILE A 98 -11.60 16.46 21.49
CA ILE A 98 -12.21 15.92 20.28
C ILE A 98 -13.62 15.44 20.59
N ARG A 99 -14.59 15.94 19.81
CA ARG A 99 -15.99 15.54 19.92
C ARG A 99 -16.29 14.35 19.00
N GLU A 100 -15.70 14.34 17.80
CA GLU A 100 -15.85 13.24 16.87
C GLU A 100 -14.82 13.35 15.75
N PHE A 101 -14.63 12.25 15.06
CA PHE A 101 -13.80 12.19 13.86
C PHE A 101 -14.57 11.42 12.80
N ASP A 102 -14.58 11.93 11.57
CA ASP A 102 -15.14 11.18 10.47
C ASP A 102 -14.28 11.33 9.24
N CYS A 103 -14.42 10.39 8.31
CA CYS A 103 -13.65 10.40 7.08
C CYS A 103 -14.55 10.01 5.93
N ASP A 104 -15.26 10.99 5.40
CA ASP A 104 -16.14 10.78 4.26
C ASP A 104 -15.37 11.09 2.97
N ASP A 105 -15.37 12.35 2.53
CA ASP A 105 -14.51 12.74 1.40
C ASP A 105 -13.10 13.13 1.89
N VAL A 106 -12.98 13.69 3.09
CA VAL A 106 -11.69 14.00 3.72
C VAL A 106 -11.77 13.69 5.21
N PRO A 107 -10.62 13.48 5.87
CA PRO A 107 -10.64 13.33 7.32
C PRO A 107 -11.04 14.65 7.97
N ARG A 108 -11.99 14.58 8.90
CA ARG A 108 -12.49 15.74 9.61
C ARG A 108 -12.51 15.46 11.10
N THR A 109 -11.80 16.31 11.86
CA THR A 109 -11.82 16.27 13.32
C THR A 109 -12.67 17.44 13.82
N THR A 110 -13.61 17.16 14.70
CA THR A 110 -14.43 18.18 15.34
C THR A 110 -14.01 18.32 16.79
N TYR A 111 -13.61 19.52 17.18
CA TYR A 111 -13.21 19.85 18.55
C TYR A 111 -14.30 20.68 19.20
N ARG A 112 -14.51 20.42 20.50
CA ARG A 112 -15.34 21.29 21.34
C ARG A 112 -14.47 21.73 22.50
N VAL A 113 -14.24 23.02 22.63
CA VAL A 113 -13.30 23.53 23.60
C VAL A 113 -13.74 24.93 24.03
N GLY A 114 -13.94 25.15 25.34
CA GLY A 114 -14.26 26.46 25.88
C GLY A 114 -15.50 27.12 25.26
N GLY A 115 -16.51 26.35 24.92
CA GLY A 115 -17.71 26.88 24.27
C GLY A 115 -17.59 27.10 22.78
N VAL A 116 -16.46 26.69 22.20
CA VAL A 116 -16.19 26.83 20.77
C VAL A 116 -16.27 25.47 20.11
N ILE A 117 -16.81 25.43 18.89
CA ILE A 117 -16.77 24.22 18.06
C ILE A 117 -15.94 24.54 16.82
N LEU A 118 -14.86 23.80 16.65
CA LEU A 118 -13.90 24.00 15.56
C LEU A 118 -13.74 22.70 14.78
N THR A 119 -13.82 22.76 13.45
CA THR A 119 -13.51 21.60 12.61
C THR A 119 -12.19 21.79 11.88
N LYS A 120 -11.50 20.67 11.66
CA LYS A 120 -10.24 20.61 10.93
C LYS A 120 -10.37 19.53 9.86
N GLU A 121 -10.18 19.94 8.60
CA GLU A 121 -10.30 19.05 7.44
C GLU A 121 -9.00 19.11 6.64
N LYS A 122 -8.50 17.95 6.19
CA LYS A 122 -7.22 17.89 5.48
C LYS A 122 -7.41 17.32 4.09
N ILE A 123 -6.75 17.95 3.09
CA ILE A 123 -6.81 17.46 1.72
C ILE A 123 -5.45 17.65 1.06
N PHE A 124 -5.02 16.64 0.29
CA PHE A 124 -3.77 16.74 -0.49
C PHE A 124 -4.14 17.09 -1.93
N ILE A 125 -3.41 18.04 -2.50
CA ILE A 125 -3.67 18.47 -3.89
C ILE A 125 -3.05 17.43 -4.83
N THR A 126 -3.86 16.90 -5.74
CA THR A 126 -3.40 15.86 -6.66
C THR A 126 -2.22 16.35 -7.49
N LYS A 127 -1.13 15.55 -7.46
CA LYS A 127 0.09 15.77 -8.25
C LYS A 127 0.89 17.01 -7.85
N GLU A 128 0.55 17.66 -6.73
CA GLU A 128 1.36 18.74 -6.17
C GLU A 128 1.86 18.31 -4.79
N ASN A 129 3.04 18.81 -4.43
CA ASN A 129 3.56 18.58 -3.08
C ASN A 129 3.01 19.66 -2.15
N ARG A 130 1.68 19.59 -1.93
CA ARG A 130 0.96 20.60 -1.16
C ARG A 130 -0.21 19.97 -0.42
N ILE A 131 -0.23 20.16 0.90
CA ILE A 131 -1.38 19.77 1.71
C ILE A 131 -2.11 21.03 2.16
N LEU A 132 -3.43 20.96 2.19
CA LEU A 132 -4.29 22.04 2.69
C LEU A 132 -5.05 21.54 3.90
N ILE A 133 -5.16 22.41 4.92
CA ILE A 133 -5.98 22.14 6.09
C ILE A 133 -6.99 23.27 6.22
N ARG A 134 -8.27 22.92 6.22
CA ARG A 134 -9.33 23.94 6.38
C ARG A 134 -9.84 23.88 7.81
N TYR A 135 -9.76 25.03 8.49
CA TYR A 135 -10.31 25.20 9.84
C TYR A 135 -11.57 26.01 9.73
N THR A 136 -12.64 25.54 10.35
CA THR A 136 -13.92 26.28 10.35
C THR A 136 -14.37 26.45 11.79
N LEU A 137 -14.63 27.68 12.20
CA LEU A 137 -15.20 27.99 13.51
C LEU A 137 -16.71 27.86 13.39
N VAL A 138 -17.21 26.67 13.73
CA VAL A 138 -18.62 26.32 13.53
C VAL A 138 -19.52 27.09 14.52
N ASP A 139 -19.04 27.22 15.76
CA ASP A 139 -19.81 27.91 16.79
C ASP A 139 -18.86 28.59 17.78
N ALA A 140 -19.24 29.76 18.23
CA ALA A 140 -18.51 30.52 19.22
C ALA A 140 -19.40 31.63 19.75
N HIS A 141 -19.20 32.02 21.01
CA HIS A 141 -19.98 33.09 21.62
C HIS A 141 -19.19 34.38 21.75
N SER A 142 -17.93 34.37 21.40
CA SER A 142 -17.07 35.54 21.54
C SER A 142 -15.90 35.43 20.58
N PRO A 143 -15.14 36.54 20.39
CA PRO A 143 -13.97 36.49 19.51
C PRO A 143 -13.00 35.40 19.92
N THR A 144 -12.45 34.73 18.91
CA THR A 144 -11.57 33.58 19.10
C THR A 144 -10.26 33.82 18.36
N THR A 145 -9.15 33.46 19.00
CA THR A 145 -7.83 33.53 18.38
C THR A 145 -7.30 32.11 18.18
N LEU A 146 -6.69 31.89 17.02
CA LEU A 146 -6.03 30.62 16.72
C LEU A 146 -4.52 30.85 16.60
N CYS A 147 -3.75 29.95 17.18
CA CYS A 147 -2.30 29.92 17.02
C CYS A 147 -1.90 28.57 16.44
N PHE A 148 -0.85 28.55 15.61
CA PHE A 148 -0.39 27.35 14.93
C PHE A 148 1.13 27.25 15.05
N ARG A 149 1.62 26.15 15.64
CA ARG A 149 3.06 25.90 15.81
C ARG A 149 3.49 24.77 14.89
N PRO A 150 4.30 25.07 13.86
CA PRO A 150 4.80 24.01 12.98
C PRO A 150 6.01 23.30 13.58
N PHE A 151 5.98 21.98 13.55
CA PHE A 151 7.10 21.13 13.97
C PHE A 151 7.84 20.68 12.73
N LEU A 152 9.08 21.16 12.55
CA LEU A 152 9.85 20.95 11.33
C LEU A 152 10.85 19.82 11.50
N ALA A 153 10.96 18.98 10.48
CA ALA A 153 11.88 17.86 10.51
C ALA A 153 12.98 17.98 9.45
N PHE A 154 12.63 18.06 8.19
CA PHE A 154 13.59 18.09 7.07
C PHE A 154 14.57 16.93 7.17
N ARG A 155 14.05 15.71 7.00
CA ARG A 155 14.83 14.48 7.14
C ARG A 155 14.25 13.35 6.30
N ASP A 156 15.09 12.35 6.03
CA ASP A 156 14.61 11.09 5.44
C ASP A 156 13.54 10.50 6.37
N SER A 157 12.50 9.90 5.80
CA SER A 157 11.39 9.37 6.59
C SER A 157 11.83 8.23 7.50
N ASN A 158 12.96 7.60 7.23
CA ASN A 158 13.46 6.49 8.03
C ASN A 158 14.56 6.90 9.01
N SER A 159 14.86 8.19 9.10
CA SER A 159 15.84 8.69 10.05
C SER A 159 15.16 9.53 11.13
N LEU A 160 15.92 9.98 12.11
CA LEU A 160 15.41 10.74 13.24
C LEU A 160 16.31 11.95 13.48
N CYS A 161 15.71 13.06 13.88
CA CYS A 161 16.44 14.31 14.12
C CYS A 161 17.01 14.37 15.53
N ILE A 162 18.15 15.04 15.64
CA ILE A 162 18.75 15.36 16.93
C ILE A 162 19.02 16.87 16.93
N GLN A 163 18.74 17.53 18.04
CA GLN A 163 19.01 18.97 18.19
C GLN A 163 20.45 19.27 17.80
N ASN A 164 20.66 20.30 16.99
CA ASN A 164 21.98 20.63 16.50
C ASN A 164 22.07 22.12 16.17
N ASP A 165 23.29 22.59 15.89
CA ASP A 165 23.55 23.98 15.56
C ASP A 165 23.69 24.23 14.06
N ASN A 166 23.41 23.22 13.23
CA ASN A 166 23.62 23.31 11.79
C ASN A 166 22.38 23.78 11.04
N ILE A 167 21.26 23.95 11.73
CA ILE A 167 20.02 24.35 11.04
C ILE A 167 20.11 25.80 10.54
N ASN A 168 19.43 26.05 9.44
CA ASN A 168 19.13 27.42 9.01
C ASN A 168 17.71 27.73 9.46
N GLY A 169 17.60 28.40 10.60
CA GLY A 169 16.31 28.69 11.23
C GLY A 169 15.63 29.94 10.71
N THR A 170 16.12 30.55 9.65
CA THR A 170 15.54 31.77 9.10
C THR A 170 14.15 31.52 8.55
N MET A 171 13.18 32.32 9.01
CA MET A 171 11.81 32.32 8.48
C MET A 171 11.66 33.55 7.59
N THR A 172 11.57 33.33 6.29
CA THR A 172 11.47 34.43 5.32
C THR A 172 10.00 34.77 5.09
N PRO A 173 9.59 36.01 5.27
CA PRO A 173 8.19 36.37 5.03
C PRO A 173 7.78 36.17 3.58
N VAL A 174 6.58 35.60 3.41
CA VAL A 174 5.93 35.53 2.11
C VAL A 174 4.48 35.96 2.29
N ALA A 175 3.73 36.02 1.21
CA ALA A 175 2.32 36.44 1.30
C ALA A 175 1.57 35.55 2.27
N ASN A 176 1.02 36.11 3.34
CA ASN A 176 0.21 35.42 4.35
C ASN A 176 0.95 34.25 4.99
N GLY A 177 2.27 34.36 5.18
CA GLY A 177 2.99 33.25 5.78
C GLY A 177 4.51 33.45 5.81
N VAL A 178 5.21 32.33 5.91
CA VAL A 178 6.67 32.29 5.92
C VAL A 178 7.16 31.10 5.08
N SER A 179 8.43 31.18 4.69
CA SER A 179 9.10 30.06 4.04
C SER A 179 10.40 29.77 4.78
N CYS A 180 10.86 28.51 4.67
CA CYS A 180 12.09 28.10 5.34
C CYS A 180 12.68 26.87 4.67
N CYS A 181 13.96 26.63 4.96
CA CYS A 181 14.66 25.42 4.55
C CYS A 181 15.75 25.16 5.57
N LEU A 182 15.54 24.19 6.46
CA LEU A 182 16.46 23.97 7.58
C LEU A 182 17.83 23.50 7.16
N TYR A 183 17.91 22.69 6.08
CA TYR A 183 19.17 22.11 5.64
C TYR A 183 19.29 22.19 4.13
N ASP A 184 20.52 22.36 3.64
CA ASP A 184 20.79 22.33 2.20
C ASP A 184 20.37 20.99 1.61
N GLY A 185 19.91 21.03 0.36
CA GLY A 185 19.52 19.82 -0.36
C GLY A 185 18.04 19.52 -0.32
N PHE A 186 17.29 20.27 0.47
CA PHE A 186 15.84 20.14 0.54
C PHE A 186 15.16 21.30 -0.19
N PRO A 187 13.96 21.09 -0.68
CA PRO A 187 13.21 22.23 -1.23
C PRO A 187 12.77 23.16 -0.10
N THR A 188 12.49 24.40 -0.47
CA THR A 188 11.94 25.38 0.47
C THR A 188 10.51 25.01 0.82
N LEU A 189 10.19 25.07 2.10
CA LEU A 189 8.83 24.82 2.59
C LEU A 189 8.12 26.17 2.71
N PHE A 190 6.95 26.29 2.07
CA PHE A 190 6.11 27.49 2.16
C PHE A 190 4.88 27.16 3.00
N MET A 191 4.70 27.93 4.07
CA MET A 191 3.53 27.81 4.95
C MET A 191 2.74 29.09 4.87
N GLN A 192 1.54 29.01 4.31
CA GLN A 192 0.73 30.20 4.02
C GLN A 192 -0.72 29.98 4.41
N PHE A 193 -1.44 31.06 4.66
CA PHE A 193 -2.85 31.01 5.03
C PHE A 193 -3.69 31.75 3.99
N SER A 194 -4.98 31.43 3.94
CA SER A 194 -5.90 32.04 2.98
C SER A 194 -6.16 33.51 3.27
N ARG A 195 -5.78 33.99 4.44
CA ARG A 195 -5.84 35.42 4.74
C ARG A 195 -4.65 35.80 5.62
N LYS A 196 -4.50 37.11 5.89
CA LYS A 196 -3.34 37.60 6.63
C LYS A 196 -3.21 36.92 7.98
N VAL A 197 -1.97 36.67 8.36
CA VAL A 197 -1.63 36.00 9.61
C VAL A 197 -0.39 36.70 10.17
N GLU A 198 -0.30 36.76 11.48
CA GLU A 198 0.89 37.27 12.16
C GLU A 198 1.84 36.11 12.40
N TRP A 199 3.13 36.34 12.09
CA TRP A 199 4.16 35.36 12.44
C TRP A 199 4.94 35.92 13.64
N VAL A 200 5.11 35.06 14.66
CA VAL A 200 5.85 35.41 15.88
C VAL A 200 7.04 34.47 16.00
N ASP A 201 8.24 35.02 15.95
CA ASP A 201 9.46 34.23 16.19
C ASP A 201 9.50 33.80 17.64
N ASP A 202 9.64 32.51 17.84
CA ASP A 202 9.72 31.89 19.18
C ASP A 202 10.42 30.54 19.03
N PRO A 203 11.70 30.55 18.63
CA PRO A 203 12.39 29.30 18.29
C PRO A 203 12.67 28.45 19.51
N ASN A 204 12.34 27.20 19.38
CA ASN A 204 12.59 26.21 20.44
C ASN A 204 12.78 24.84 19.81
N TRP A 205 13.60 24.03 20.48
CA TRP A 205 13.67 22.60 20.18
C TRP A 205 12.75 21.87 21.13
N TYR A 206 11.92 20.97 20.58
CA TYR A 206 11.09 20.08 21.36
C TYR A 206 11.79 18.73 21.40
N ASN A 207 12.33 18.38 22.55
CA ASN A 207 13.25 17.24 22.69
C ASN A 207 12.52 15.99 23.15
N GLY A 208 13.03 14.84 22.71
CA GLY A 208 12.58 13.55 23.22
C GLY A 208 11.18 13.17 22.81
N ILE A 209 10.74 13.57 21.61
CA ILE A 209 9.46 13.12 21.08
C ILE A 209 9.59 11.64 20.73
N GLU A 210 8.65 10.83 21.18
CA GLU A 210 8.69 9.38 21.02
C GLU A 210 7.60 8.89 20.09
N TYR A 211 7.92 7.85 19.32
CA TYR A 211 6.99 7.20 18.39
C TYR A 211 6.70 5.80 18.91
N VAL A 212 5.50 5.62 19.46
CA VAL A 212 5.18 4.41 20.21
C VAL A 212 5.17 3.15 19.34
N LYS A 213 4.79 3.26 18.09
CA LYS A 213 4.79 2.08 17.23
C LYS A 213 6.21 1.65 16.86
N ASP A 214 7.13 2.59 16.72
CA ASP A 214 8.54 2.25 16.52
C ASP A 214 9.13 1.61 17.76
N LEU A 215 8.77 2.13 18.94
CA LEU A 215 9.19 1.53 20.19
C LEU A 215 8.72 0.08 20.29
N GLU A 216 7.46 -0.16 19.96
CA GLU A 216 6.90 -1.52 19.98
C GLU A 216 7.61 -2.45 19.00
N ARG A 217 8.08 -1.92 17.88
CA ARG A 217 8.76 -2.72 16.86
C ARG A 217 10.24 -2.95 17.19
N GLY A 218 10.75 -2.32 18.25
CA GLY A 218 12.14 -2.51 18.64
C GLY A 218 13.14 -1.79 17.74
N VAL A 219 12.73 -0.67 17.16
CA VAL A 219 13.60 0.13 16.30
C VAL A 219 13.75 1.53 16.91
N PRO A 220 14.71 2.35 16.45
CA PRO A 220 14.87 3.71 16.99
C PRO A 220 13.57 4.49 16.88
N TYR A 221 13.22 5.22 17.96
CA TYR A 221 11.86 5.74 18.11
C TYR A 221 11.76 7.16 18.67
N SER A 222 12.86 7.88 18.84
CA SER A 222 12.84 9.18 19.52
C SER A 222 13.59 10.22 18.71
N GLU A 223 13.05 11.45 18.69
CA GLU A 223 13.73 12.55 18.00
C GLU A 223 13.44 13.89 18.63
N ASP A 224 14.24 14.88 18.22
CA ASP A 224 14.03 16.28 18.57
C ASP A 224 13.55 17.00 17.33
N LEU A 225 12.56 17.91 17.48
CA LEU A 225 12.05 18.68 16.35
C LEU A 225 12.16 20.17 16.64
N TYR A 226 12.45 20.93 15.59
CA TYR A 226 12.60 22.38 15.68
C TYR A 226 11.27 23.06 15.42
N VAL A 227 10.88 23.97 16.32
CA VAL A 227 9.67 24.77 16.21
C VAL A 227 10.09 26.23 16.19
N PRO A 228 10.04 26.90 15.02
CA PRO A 228 10.61 28.26 14.88
C PRO A 228 9.77 29.36 15.50
N GLY A 229 8.51 29.09 15.79
CA GLY A 229 7.60 30.09 16.31
C GLY A 229 6.17 29.68 16.04
N TYR A 230 5.29 30.66 15.87
CA TYR A 230 3.89 30.32 15.62
C TYR A 230 3.22 31.41 14.80
N PHE A 231 2.15 30.98 14.10
CA PHE A 231 1.23 31.87 13.41
C PHE A 231 0.07 32.21 14.34
N ARG A 232 -0.47 33.41 14.18
CA ARG A 232 -1.57 33.87 15.03
C ARG A 232 -2.58 34.64 14.19
N LEU A 233 -3.86 34.34 14.36
CA LEU A 233 -4.91 35.08 13.68
C LEU A 233 -6.22 35.01 14.47
N ASN A 234 -7.11 35.97 14.20
CA ASN A 234 -8.44 36.00 14.81
C ASN A 234 -9.44 35.41 13.83
N ILE A 235 -10.46 34.73 14.38
CA ILE A 235 -11.48 34.09 13.56
C ILE A 235 -12.83 34.28 14.26
N LYS A 236 -13.89 34.43 13.44
CA LYS A 236 -15.25 34.62 13.92
C LYS A 236 -16.12 33.43 13.57
N LYS A 237 -17.20 33.26 14.32
CA LYS A 237 -18.17 32.19 14.05
C LYS A 237 -18.58 32.20 12.57
N GLY A 238 -18.57 31.04 11.99
CA GLY A 238 -18.96 30.83 10.59
C GLY A 238 -17.84 31.01 9.59
N GLU A 239 -16.66 31.49 10.01
CA GLU A 239 -15.55 31.70 9.10
C GLU A 239 -14.71 30.45 8.96
N SER A 240 -14.11 30.31 7.78
CA SER A 240 -13.13 29.26 7.50
C SER A 240 -11.81 29.90 7.07
N ILE A 241 -10.72 29.26 7.45
CA ILE A 241 -9.39 29.61 6.98
C ILE A 241 -8.71 28.35 6.46
N ILE A 242 -7.80 28.53 5.50
CA ILE A 242 -7.08 27.41 4.93
C ILE A 242 -5.59 27.62 5.15
N PHE A 243 -4.94 26.63 5.75
CA PHE A 243 -3.48 26.56 5.88
C PHE A 243 -2.95 25.73 4.72
N SER A 244 -1.88 26.23 4.09
CA SER A 244 -1.20 25.53 3.00
C SER A 244 0.24 25.27 3.40
N ALA A 245 0.70 24.03 3.22
CA ALA A 245 2.11 23.69 3.31
C ALA A 245 2.51 23.03 2.00
N GLY A 246 3.50 23.62 1.32
CA GLY A 246 3.93 23.14 0.03
C GLY A 246 5.34 23.55 -0.29
N VAL A 247 5.84 23.07 -1.42
CA VAL A 247 7.23 23.37 -1.83
C VAL A 247 7.31 24.50 -2.85
N ASP A 248 6.19 25.13 -3.14
CA ASP A 248 6.13 26.32 -4.00
C ASP A 248 5.27 27.38 -3.32
N GLU A 249 5.62 28.63 -3.54
CA GLU A 249 4.80 29.73 -3.06
C GLU A 249 3.48 29.76 -3.84
N ILE A 250 2.38 30.07 -3.17
CA ILE A 250 1.07 30.14 -3.80
C ILE A 250 0.47 31.53 -3.51
N SER A 251 -0.38 32.00 -4.41
CA SER A 251 -1.16 33.20 -4.13
C SER A 251 -2.26 32.85 -3.16
N PRO A 252 -2.29 33.46 -1.96
CA PRO A 252 -3.27 33.03 -0.94
C PRO A 252 -4.73 33.16 -1.37
N ARG A 253 -5.04 34.11 -2.26
CA ARG A 253 -6.43 34.27 -2.72
C ARG A 253 -6.93 33.08 -3.51
N ASN A 254 -6.05 32.18 -3.97
CA ASN A 254 -6.43 31.00 -4.73
C ASN A 254 -6.74 29.81 -3.84
N LEU A 255 -6.44 29.87 -2.55
CA LEU A 255 -6.51 28.68 -1.67
C LEU A 255 -7.92 28.15 -1.51
N THR A 256 -8.91 29.02 -1.34
CA THR A 256 -10.29 28.55 -1.15
C THR A 256 -10.79 27.81 -2.39
N LYS A 257 -10.55 28.39 -3.57
CA LYS A 257 -10.97 27.75 -4.81
C LYS A 257 -10.22 26.45 -5.05
N LEU A 258 -8.92 26.44 -4.75
CA LEU A 258 -8.12 25.22 -4.89
C LEU A 258 -8.66 24.11 -4.01
N TYR A 259 -9.00 24.41 -2.76
CA TYR A 259 -9.58 23.43 -1.86
C TYR A 259 -10.89 22.90 -2.40
N GLU A 260 -11.79 23.79 -2.82
CA GLU A 260 -13.12 23.40 -3.30
C GLU A 260 -13.04 22.57 -4.58
N THR A 261 -12.14 22.94 -5.48
CA THR A 261 -11.93 22.17 -6.72
C THR A 261 -11.43 20.77 -6.41
N GLU A 262 -10.49 20.67 -5.47
CA GLU A 262 -9.91 19.38 -5.14
C GLU A 262 -10.92 18.46 -4.44
N ILE A 263 -11.68 19.00 -3.49
CA ILE A 263 -12.61 18.16 -2.73
C ILE A 263 -13.74 17.64 -3.65
N ALA A 264 -14.09 18.40 -4.68
CA ALA A 264 -15.13 17.97 -5.62
C ALA A 264 -14.72 16.73 -6.40
N THR A 265 -13.42 16.41 -6.47
CA THR A 265 -12.94 15.21 -7.17
C THR A 265 -12.91 13.97 -6.29
N ARG A 266 -13.20 14.10 -5.00
CA ARG A 266 -13.05 12.99 -4.07
C ARG A 266 -14.25 12.05 -4.11
N THR A 267 -13.98 10.76 -4.02
CA THR A 267 -15.02 9.74 -3.85
C THR A 267 -15.32 9.63 -2.35
N LYS A 268 -16.58 9.77 -1.99
CA LYS A 268 -16.99 9.66 -0.60
C LYS A 268 -16.89 8.21 -0.14
N ARG A 269 -16.39 8.00 1.07
CA ARG A 269 -16.21 6.67 1.65
C ARG A 269 -17.50 6.21 2.30
N THR A 270 -18.51 5.98 1.47
CA THR A 270 -19.84 5.61 1.94
C THR A 270 -20.10 4.11 1.91
N SER A 271 -19.10 3.33 1.47
CA SER A 271 -19.22 1.88 1.36
C SER A 271 -17.84 1.25 1.40
N PHE A 272 -17.83 -0.06 1.62
CA PHE A 272 -16.61 -0.86 1.57
C PHE A 272 -15.88 -0.67 0.24
N PHE A 273 -16.62 -0.79 -0.88
CA PHE A 273 -16.03 -0.64 -2.21
C PHE A 273 -15.40 0.75 -2.38
N ASN A 274 -16.12 1.80 -1.95
CA ASN A 274 -15.60 3.17 -2.11
C ASN A 274 -14.35 3.40 -1.26
N CYS A 275 -14.28 2.80 -0.08
CA CYS A 275 -13.06 2.87 0.74
C CYS A 275 -11.88 2.27 -0.01
N LEU A 276 -12.07 1.06 -0.55
CA LEU A 276 -10.98 0.40 -1.27
C LEU A 276 -10.62 1.12 -2.56
N LYS A 277 -11.62 1.71 -3.24
CA LYS A 277 -11.36 2.50 -4.43
C LYS A 277 -10.45 3.69 -4.11
N ASN A 278 -10.71 4.37 -3.00
CA ASN A 278 -9.83 5.45 -2.56
C ASN A 278 -8.44 4.93 -2.21
N ALA A 279 -8.36 3.81 -1.51
CA ALA A 279 -7.08 3.23 -1.12
C ALA A 279 -6.24 2.86 -2.36
N ALA A 280 -6.89 2.29 -3.37
CA ALA A 280 -6.18 1.87 -4.59
C ALA A 280 -5.50 3.05 -5.27
N LYS A 281 -6.18 4.19 -5.36
CA LYS A 281 -5.63 5.35 -6.03
C LYS A 281 -4.44 5.94 -5.30
N GLN A 282 -4.33 5.71 -4.00
CA GLN A 282 -3.23 6.27 -3.22
C GLN A 282 -1.90 5.59 -3.52
N PHE A 283 -1.91 4.43 -4.17
CA PHE A 283 -0.66 3.76 -4.56
C PHE A 283 -0.07 4.29 -5.86
N TYR A 284 -0.82 5.08 -6.62
CA TYR A 284 -0.32 5.64 -7.88
C TYR A 284 0.79 6.64 -7.61
N LEU A 285 1.80 6.62 -8.47
CA LEU A 285 2.90 7.59 -8.41
C LEU A 285 3.18 8.09 -9.82
N THR A 286 2.69 9.28 -10.11
CA THR A 286 2.93 9.93 -11.40
C THR A 286 4.21 10.76 -11.30
N GLU A 287 5.13 10.57 -12.25
CA GLU A 287 6.38 11.31 -12.29
C GLU A 287 6.67 11.67 -13.74
N GLY A 288 6.43 12.91 -14.12
CA GLY A 288 6.53 13.31 -15.50
C GLY A 288 5.55 12.54 -16.36
N LYS A 289 6.05 11.91 -17.41
CA LYS A 289 5.22 11.10 -18.29
C LYS A 289 5.10 9.64 -17.83
N ASP A 290 5.85 9.28 -16.82
CA ASP A 290 5.85 7.90 -16.31
C ASP A 290 4.90 7.76 -15.14
N MET A 291 4.42 6.54 -14.93
CA MET A 291 3.51 6.25 -13.85
C MET A 291 3.87 4.92 -13.21
N TYR A 292 3.93 4.92 -11.90
CA TYR A 292 4.37 3.78 -11.09
C TYR A 292 3.29 3.37 -10.09
N MET A 293 3.48 2.21 -9.48
CA MET A 293 2.62 1.71 -8.40
C MET A 293 3.49 1.48 -7.17
N LEU A 294 3.21 2.19 -6.08
CA LEU A 294 3.90 1.95 -4.81
C LEU A 294 3.35 0.67 -4.18
N SER A 295 4.23 -0.06 -3.48
CA SER A 295 3.84 -1.33 -2.86
C SER A 295 2.99 -1.13 -1.60
N GLY A 296 3.17 0.00 -0.90
CA GLY A 296 2.41 0.24 0.33
C GLY A 296 2.89 1.50 1.04
N TYR A 297 2.30 1.73 2.21
CA TYR A 297 2.60 2.87 3.07
C TYR A 297 2.69 2.38 4.50
N PRO A 298 3.47 3.04 5.36
CA PRO A 298 4.27 4.24 5.13
C PRO A 298 5.70 3.95 4.68
N TRP A 299 6.07 2.69 4.48
CA TRP A 299 7.43 2.35 4.05
C TRP A 299 7.39 1.53 2.76
N GLY A 300 6.69 2.02 1.79
CA GLY A 300 6.65 1.36 0.50
C GLY A 300 7.77 1.83 -0.41
N VAL A 301 8.02 1.00 -1.42
CA VAL A 301 8.89 1.32 -2.54
C VAL A 301 8.20 0.86 -3.80
N ILE A 302 8.81 1.10 -4.95
CA ILE A 302 8.26 0.61 -6.22
C ILE A 302 8.89 -0.76 -6.46
N LEU A 303 8.09 -1.81 -6.27
CA LEU A 303 8.56 -3.19 -6.45
C LEU A 303 7.91 -3.79 -7.69
N ALA A 304 8.72 -4.42 -8.54
CA ALA A 304 8.22 -4.99 -9.78
C ALA A 304 7.12 -6.03 -9.53
N ARG A 305 7.37 -6.93 -8.57
CA ARG A 305 6.39 -7.99 -8.28
C ARG A 305 5.05 -7.39 -7.86
N ASN A 306 5.09 -6.47 -6.89
CA ASN A 306 3.86 -5.84 -6.41
C ASN A 306 3.17 -5.04 -7.50
N THR A 307 3.95 -4.39 -8.37
CA THR A 307 3.39 -3.64 -9.48
C THR A 307 2.55 -4.56 -10.37
N PHE A 308 3.14 -5.65 -10.87
CA PHE A 308 2.40 -6.52 -11.78
C PHE A 308 1.27 -7.26 -11.09
N MET A 309 1.44 -7.65 -9.83
CA MET A 309 0.38 -8.36 -9.10
C MET A 309 -0.80 -7.45 -8.79
N SER A 310 -0.54 -6.20 -8.41
CA SER A 310 -1.60 -5.30 -7.94
C SER A 310 -2.23 -4.47 -9.05
N LEU A 311 -1.57 -4.39 -10.19
CA LEU A 311 -2.02 -3.50 -11.24
C LEU A 311 -3.46 -3.76 -11.70
N PRO A 312 -3.87 -5.00 -12.00
CA PRO A 312 -5.25 -5.19 -12.46
C PRO A 312 -6.29 -4.75 -11.44
N GLY A 313 -6.12 -5.12 -10.17
CA GLY A 313 -7.11 -4.80 -9.15
C GLY A 313 -7.18 -3.32 -8.83
N ASN A 314 -6.04 -2.65 -8.82
CA ASN A 314 -6.00 -1.24 -8.45
C ASN A 314 -6.31 -0.30 -9.61
N THR A 315 -6.54 -0.82 -10.80
CA THR A 315 -6.90 0.01 -11.96
C THR A 315 -8.15 -0.52 -12.65
N LEU A 316 -8.08 -1.71 -13.24
CA LEU A 316 -9.19 -2.25 -14.02
C LEU A 316 -10.44 -2.47 -13.16
N ALA A 317 -10.27 -2.94 -11.94
CA ALA A 317 -11.41 -3.24 -11.08
C ALA A 317 -12.16 -1.97 -10.65
N ILE A 318 -11.56 -0.80 -10.81
CA ILE A 318 -12.22 0.47 -10.51
C ILE A 318 -12.36 1.34 -11.78
N ASN A 319 -12.32 0.70 -12.95
CA ASN A 319 -12.57 1.34 -14.25
C ASN A 319 -11.54 2.40 -14.62
N HIS A 320 -10.27 2.16 -14.30
CA HIS A 320 -9.17 3.06 -14.63
C HIS A 320 -8.24 2.41 -15.65
N LYS A 321 -8.77 2.08 -16.81
CA LYS A 321 -8.02 1.41 -17.87
C LYS A 321 -6.79 2.20 -18.32
N GLU A 322 -6.93 3.51 -18.44
CA GLU A 322 -5.81 4.35 -18.90
C GLU A 322 -4.64 4.29 -17.93
N ASP A 323 -4.93 4.24 -16.63
CA ASP A 323 -3.87 4.14 -15.62
C ASP A 323 -3.18 2.77 -15.69
N PHE A 324 -3.95 1.70 -15.96
CA PHE A 324 -3.35 0.39 -16.19
C PHE A 324 -2.32 0.48 -17.32
N GLU A 325 -2.75 1.06 -18.45
CA GLU A 325 -1.89 1.11 -19.64
C GLU A 325 -0.63 1.93 -19.39
N LYS A 326 -0.73 3.02 -18.68
CA LYS A 326 0.43 3.84 -18.35
C LYS A 326 1.41 3.13 -17.44
N ILE A 327 0.90 2.55 -16.39
CA ILE A 327 1.76 1.83 -15.44
C ILE A 327 2.40 0.62 -16.10
N UNK A 328 1.65 -0.17 -16.86
CA UNK A 328 2.15 -1.24 -17.50
C UNK A 328 3.15 -0.92 -18.43
N ALA A 329 2.98 0.25 -19.13
CA ALA A 329 4.05 0.61 -20.09
C ALA A 329 5.36 0.92 -19.40
N THR A 330 5.30 1.67 -18.31
CA THR A 330 6.49 2.02 -17.54
C THR A 330 7.19 0.77 -17.02
N ALA A 331 6.43 -0.16 -16.46
CA ALA A 331 7.01 -1.38 -15.87
C ALA A 331 7.56 -2.30 -16.95
N LEU A 332 6.85 -2.46 -18.07
CA LEU A 332 7.31 -3.30 -19.16
C LEU A 332 8.59 -2.75 -19.80
N LYS A 333 8.68 -1.43 -19.89
CA LYS A 333 9.90 -0.82 -20.41
C LYS A 333 11.10 -1.20 -19.54
N ALA A 334 10.93 -1.12 -18.21
CA ALA A 334 12.01 -1.51 -17.29
C ALA A 334 12.36 -2.99 -17.44
N LEU A 335 11.36 -3.84 -17.63
CA LEU A 335 11.58 -5.28 -17.79
C LEU A 335 12.34 -5.57 -19.06
N HIS A 336 11.94 -4.96 -20.17
CA HIS A 336 12.63 -5.19 -21.46
C HIS A 336 14.05 -4.63 -21.44
N GLU A 337 14.28 -3.53 -20.74
CA GLU A 337 15.64 -3.01 -20.58
C GLU A 337 16.51 -4.00 -19.80
N TYR A 338 15.93 -4.62 -18.77
CA TYR A 338 16.65 -5.64 -18.03
C TYR A 338 16.98 -6.85 -18.95
N PHE A 339 16.02 -7.27 -19.75
CA PHE A 339 16.27 -8.37 -20.69
C PHE A 339 17.42 -8.04 -21.64
N ALA A 340 17.48 -6.80 -22.09
CA ALA A 340 18.48 -6.38 -23.08
C ALA A 340 19.86 -6.17 -22.48
N THR A 341 19.95 -5.66 -21.26
CA THR A 341 21.22 -5.22 -20.67
C THR A 341 21.72 -6.08 -19.52
N GLY A 342 20.83 -6.80 -18.85
CA GLY A 342 21.16 -7.53 -17.63
C GLY A 342 21.34 -6.64 -16.40
N VAL A 343 21.05 -5.35 -16.53
CA VAL A 343 21.20 -4.40 -15.42
C VAL A 343 19.82 -4.06 -14.85
N PRO A 344 19.57 -4.34 -13.56
CA PRO A 344 18.27 -4.05 -12.98
C PRO A 344 17.98 -2.56 -12.87
N SER A 345 16.70 -2.22 -12.96
CA SER A 345 16.23 -0.85 -12.74
C SER A 345 16.54 -0.40 -11.31
N LYS A 346 16.93 0.87 -11.17
CA LYS A 346 17.10 1.48 -9.86
C LYS A 346 15.79 2.07 -9.34
N LYS A 347 14.82 2.26 -10.22
CA LYS A 347 13.53 2.85 -9.86
C LYS A 347 12.51 1.77 -9.51
N ILE A 348 12.39 0.75 -10.35
CA ILE A 348 11.47 -0.36 -10.12
C ILE A 348 12.30 -1.53 -9.62
N LEU A 349 12.28 -1.72 -8.31
CA LEU A 349 13.17 -2.66 -7.65
C LEU A 349 12.70 -4.10 -7.85
N GLY A 350 13.65 -5.01 -7.94
CA GLY A 350 13.36 -6.44 -8.05
C GLY A 350 12.96 -6.88 -9.44
N ILE A 351 13.21 -6.06 -10.46
CA ILE A 351 12.84 -6.41 -11.83
C ILE A 351 13.57 -7.67 -12.31
N GLU A 352 14.69 -7.99 -11.68
CA GLU A 352 15.54 -9.13 -12.05
C GLU A 352 15.05 -10.46 -11.48
N HIS A 353 14.07 -10.45 -10.59
CA HIS A 353 13.59 -11.71 -10.00
C HIS A 353 12.95 -12.60 -11.06
N PRO A 354 13.11 -13.91 -10.94
CA PRO A 354 12.67 -14.81 -12.03
C PRO A 354 11.17 -14.89 -12.24
N ASP A 355 10.37 -14.58 -11.23
CA ASP A 355 8.91 -14.67 -11.39
C ASP A 355 8.31 -13.42 -12.03
N ILE A 356 9.07 -12.37 -12.22
CA ILE A 356 8.52 -11.11 -12.73
C ILE A 356 7.82 -11.27 -14.09
N PRO A 357 8.46 -11.90 -15.10
CA PRO A 357 7.73 -12.05 -16.39
C PRO A 357 6.48 -12.90 -16.25
N LEU A 358 6.44 -13.82 -15.28
CA LEU A 358 5.25 -14.64 -15.08
C LEU A 358 4.08 -13.81 -14.53
N TRP A 359 4.37 -12.92 -13.59
CA TRP A 359 3.34 -12.01 -13.07
C TRP A 359 2.93 -10.97 -14.10
N ALA A 360 3.87 -10.51 -14.92
CA ALA A 360 3.57 -9.59 -16.02
C ALA A 360 2.61 -10.24 -17.01
N ALA A 361 2.83 -11.51 -17.34
CA ALA A 361 1.95 -12.23 -18.25
C ALA A 361 0.52 -12.34 -17.66
N ARG A 362 0.43 -12.59 -16.38
CA ARG A 362 -0.90 -12.63 -15.74
C ARG A 362 -1.58 -11.26 -15.81
N ALA A 363 -0.85 -10.18 -15.60
CA ALA A 363 -1.42 -8.85 -15.77
C ALA A 363 -2.00 -8.64 -17.17
N UNK A 364 -1.44 -9.06 -18.10
CA UNK A 364 -1.84 -9.01 -19.40
C UNK A 364 -3.05 -9.74 -19.66
N GLN A 365 -3.07 -10.91 -19.02
CA GLN A 365 -4.26 -11.75 -19.13
C GLN A 365 -5.49 -11.09 -18.55
N LEU A 366 -5.33 -10.48 -17.39
CA LEU A 366 -6.45 -9.80 -16.74
C LEU A 366 -6.91 -8.57 -17.51
N TYR A 367 -5.99 -7.90 -18.22
CA TYR A 367 -6.39 -6.84 -19.15
C TYR A 367 -7.29 -7.41 -20.26
N ALA A 368 -6.89 -8.55 -20.83
CA ALA A 368 -7.69 -9.18 -21.88
C ALA A 368 -9.07 -9.58 -21.37
N LYS A 369 -9.17 -10.06 -20.15
CA LYS A 369 -10.46 -10.43 -19.57
C LYS A 369 -11.37 -9.20 -19.40
N ASN A 370 -10.77 -8.05 -19.12
CA ASN A 370 -11.53 -6.83 -18.89
C ASN A 370 -11.86 -6.09 -20.18
N GLU A 371 -10.92 -6.04 -21.13
CA GLU A 371 -11.05 -5.21 -22.33
C GLU A 371 -11.21 -6.02 -23.62
N GLY A 372 -11.05 -7.33 -23.56
CA GLY A 372 -11.18 -8.20 -24.73
C GLY A 372 -9.84 -8.63 -25.31
N MET A 373 -9.86 -9.80 -25.96
CA MET A 373 -8.64 -10.36 -26.56
C MET A 373 -8.09 -9.49 -27.67
N ASP A 374 -8.95 -8.88 -28.49
CA ASP A 374 -8.48 -8.05 -29.60
C ASP A 374 -7.72 -6.84 -29.09
N ALA A 375 -8.25 -6.18 -28.05
CA ALA A 375 -7.58 -5.02 -27.45
C ALA A 375 -6.23 -5.41 -26.85
N ALA A 376 -6.20 -6.54 -26.14
CA ALA A 376 -4.96 -7.01 -25.51
C ALA A 376 -3.91 -7.38 -26.57
N ARG A 377 -4.35 -8.06 -27.62
CA ARG A 377 -3.43 -8.44 -28.72
C ARG A 377 -2.81 -7.20 -29.37
N ALA A 378 -3.66 -6.19 -29.64
CA ALA A 378 -3.18 -4.98 -30.29
C ALA A 378 -2.09 -4.28 -29.48
N LEU A 379 -2.23 -4.28 -28.16
CA LEU A 379 -1.28 -3.57 -27.29
C LEU A 379 -0.10 -4.43 -26.84
N TYR A 380 -0.32 -5.72 -26.58
CA TYR A 380 0.62 -6.50 -25.79
C TYR A 380 1.13 -7.78 -26.46
N ALA A 381 0.79 -8.03 -27.74
CA ALA A 381 1.26 -9.26 -28.40
C ALA A 381 2.78 -9.33 -28.45
N LYS A 382 3.42 -8.22 -28.78
CA LYS A 382 4.89 -8.20 -28.85
C LYS A 382 5.51 -8.38 -27.47
N ASP A 383 4.98 -7.67 -26.46
CA ASP A 383 5.50 -7.81 -25.09
C ASP A 383 5.38 -9.25 -24.63
N MET A 384 4.23 -9.88 -24.88
CA MET A 384 4.01 -11.27 -24.45
C MET A 384 5.00 -12.22 -25.12
N THR A 385 5.17 -12.10 -26.45
CA THR A 385 6.11 -12.98 -27.14
C THR A 385 7.54 -12.74 -26.69
N ASP A 386 7.92 -11.47 -26.48
CA ASP A 386 9.28 -11.16 -26.02
C ASP A 386 9.55 -11.81 -24.65
N MET A 387 8.59 -11.74 -23.74
CA MET A 387 8.75 -12.32 -22.40
C MET A 387 8.85 -13.84 -22.44
N LEU A 388 7.93 -14.47 -23.15
CA LEU A 388 7.93 -15.94 -23.20
C LEU A 388 9.15 -16.47 -23.96
N ASP A 389 9.52 -15.84 -25.06
CA ASP A 389 10.69 -16.27 -25.81
C ASP A 389 11.97 -16.07 -25.01
N PHE A 390 12.04 -15.02 -24.20
CA PHE A 390 13.19 -14.81 -23.33
C PHE A 390 13.38 -16.01 -22.39
N ILE A 391 12.29 -16.48 -21.81
CA ILE A 391 12.34 -17.64 -20.91
C ILE A 391 12.69 -18.90 -21.68
N ILE A 392 12.04 -19.14 -22.82
CA ILE A 392 12.23 -20.36 -23.61
C ILE A 392 13.68 -20.47 -24.11
N SER A 393 14.27 -19.34 -24.49
CA SER A 393 15.64 -19.32 -25.00
C SER A 393 16.73 -19.32 -23.95
N ASP A 394 16.34 -19.54 -22.68
CA ASP A 394 17.27 -19.57 -21.56
C ASP A 394 17.92 -18.20 -21.33
N GLY A 395 17.14 -17.13 -21.55
CA GLY A 395 17.68 -15.78 -21.43
C GLY A 395 17.83 -15.30 -19.99
N HIS A 396 16.96 -15.76 -19.08
CA HIS A 396 17.03 -15.33 -17.70
C HIS A 396 18.11 -16.12 -16.95
N ASN A 397 18.90 -15.43 -16.14
CA ASN A 397 20.01 -16.09 -15.47
C ASN A 397 19.57 -16.97 -14.28
N ASN A 398 18.30 -16.92 -13.90
CA ASN A 398 17.81 -17.74 -12.79
C ASN A 398 16.41 -18.29 -13.06
N LEU A 399 16.14 -18.68 -14.30
CA LEU A 399 14.89 -19.33 -14.64
C LEU A 399 15.16 -20.18 -15.88
N ARG A 400 15.01 -21.50 -15.76
CA ARG A 400 15.40 -22.42 -16.81
C ARG A 400 14.27 -23.36 -17.18
N MET A 401 13.96 -23.44 -18.47
CA MET A 401 12.97 -24.41 -18.96
C MET A 401 13.65 -25.72 -19.30
N HIS A 402 13.05 -26.81 -18.85
CA HIS A 402 13.55 -28.18 -19.09
C HIS A 402 12.81 -28.80 -20.26
N PRO A 403 13.34 -29.94 -20.77
CA PRO A 403 12.68 -30.56 -21.96
C PRO A 403 11.22 -30.91 -21.76
N ASP A 404 10.78 -31.18 -20.53
CA ASP A 404 9.37 -31.45 -20.24
C ASP A 404 8.52 -30.18 -20.14
N GLY A 405 9.13 -29.02 -20.32
CA GLY A 405 8.44 -27.74 -20.27
C GLY A 405 8.42 -27.05 -18.91
N LEU A 406 8.77 -27.77 -17.85
CA LEU A 406 8.75 -27.21 -16.50
C LEU A 406 9.94 -26.29 -16.26
N LEU A 407 9.74 -25.33 -15.35
CA LEU A 407 10.76 -24.33 -15.01
C LEU A 407 11.39 -24.65 -13.65
N THR A 408 12.71 -24.39 -13.57
CA THR A 408 13.43 -24.41 -12.29
C THR A 408 14.07 -23.04 -12.02
N THR A 409 14.36 -22.82 -10.73
CA THR A 409 15.03 -21.63 -10.27
C THR A 409 15.90 -21.99 -9.08
N ASN A 410 16.92 -21.18 -8.80
CA ASN A 410 17.78 -21.38 -7.63
C ASN A 410 17.44 -20.37 -6.56
N GLY A 411 16.83 -20.87 -5.46
CA GLY A 411 16.44 -20.04 -4.33
C GLY A 411 17.26 -20.31 -3.07
N THR A 412 18.44 -20.92 -3.21
CA THR A 412 19.22 -21.29 -2.03
C THR A 412 19.94 -20.10 -1.40
N THR A 413 20.42 -19.15 -2.20
CA THR A 413 21.18 -18.02 -1.69
C THR A 413 20.35 -16.75 -1.54
N GLN A 414 19.38 -16.54 -2.45
CA GLN A 414 18.48 -15.40 -2.43
C GLN A 414 17.07 -15.90 -2.69
N ALA A 415 16.11 -15.31 -2.00
CA ALA A 415 14.71 -15.65 -2.24
C ALA A 415 14.30 -15.23 -3.65
N VAL A 416 13.50 -16.07 -4.31
CA VAL A 416 13.14 -15.87 -5.72
C VAL A 416 11.66 -15.57 -5.92
N SER A 417 10.87 -15.60 -4.85
CA SER A 417 9.41 -15.42 -4.95
C SER A 417 8.93 -14.41 -3.94
N TRP A 418 7.62 -14.28 -3.84
CA TRP A 418 7.02 -13.37 -2.86
C TRP A 418 7.32 -13.80 -1.42
N MET A 419 7.62 -15.07 -1.20
CA MET A 419 8.05 -15.54 0.13
C MET A 419 9.53 -15.23 0.29
N ASN A 420 9.84 -13.98 0.60
CA ASN A 420 11.16 -13.43 0.43
C ASN A 420 11.86 -13.01 1.72
N SER A 421 11.43 -13.54 2.87
CA SER A 421 12.09 -13.20 4.12
C SER A 421 13.52 -13.76 4.17
N HIS A 422 14.41 -12.98 4.75
CA HIS A 422 15.83 -13.33 4.91
C HIS A 422 16.25 -13.15 6.36
N LEU A 423 17.15 -14.01 6.79
CA LEU A 423 17.77 -13.90 8.10
C LEU A 423 19.27 -14.19 7.94
N ASP A 424 20.11 -13.27 8.43
CA ASP A 424 21.56 -13.40 8.31
C ASP A 424 21.99 -13.60 6.84
N GLY A 425 21.32 -12.92 5.92
CA GLY A 425 21.66 -12.95 4.51
C GLY A 425 21.18 -14.16 3.75
N HIS A 426 20.39 -15.05 4.38
CA HIS A 426 19.90 -16.27 3.76
C HIS A 426 18.37 -16.31 3.78
N PRO A 427 17.74 -16.90 2.76
CA PRO A 427 16.28 -17.05 2.79
C PRO A 427 15.83 -17.87 4.00
N VAL A 428 14.79 -17.38 4.67
CA VAL A 428 14.15 -18.15 5.75
C VAL A 428 13.51 -19.42 5.19
N ILE A 429 12.94 -19.30 3.99
CA ILE A 429 12.31 -20.42 3.28
C ILE A 429 13.05 -20.55 1.96
N PRO A 430 14.05 -21.43 1.87
CA PRO A 430 14.84 -21.53 0.63
C PRO A 430 14.13 -22.38 -0.41
N ARG A 431 13.08 -21.82 -1.01
CA ARG A 431 12.32 -22.49 -2.07
C ARG A 431 13.19 -22.52 -3.32
N THR A 432 13.48 -23.74 -3.81
CA THR A 432 14.43 -23.91 -4.90
C THR A 432 14.05 -25.13 -5.72
N GLY A 433 14.52 -25.16 -6.98
CA GLY A 433 14.16 -26.21 -7.91
C GLY A 433 12.88 -25.87 -8.65
N TYR A 434 11.92 -26.76 -8.64
CA TYR A 434 10.62 -26.58 -9.30
C TYR A 434 9.64 -25.99 -8.27
N LEU A 435 9.25 -24.73 -8.46
CA LEU A 435 8.29 -24.07 -7.56
C LEU A 435 6.89 -24.21 -8.16
N VAL A 436 5.91 -24.52 -7.30
CA VAL A 436 4.59 -24.87 -7.79
C VAL A 436 3.91 -23.69 -8.49
N GLU A 437 3.95 -22.49 -7.89
CA GLU A 437 3.27 -21.37 -8.52
C GLU A 437 4.02 -20.84 -9.75
N PHE A 438 5.36 -21.00 -9.79
CA PHE A 438 6.10 -20.64 -11.00
C PHE A 438 5.60 -21.46 -12.19
N ASN A 439 5.46 -22.75 -11.98
CA ASN A 439 5.04 -23.65 -13.06
C ASN A 439 3.57 -23.50 -13.40
N ALA A 440 2.74 -23.21 -12.41
CA ALA A 440 1.33 -22.90 -12.67
C ALA A 440 1.18 -21.62 -13.47
N LEU A 441 1.90 -20.58 -13.08
CA LEU A 441 1.88 -19.31 -13.82
C LEU A 441 2.42 -19.49 -15.24
N TRP A 442 3.45 -20.31 -15.39
CA TRP A 442 4.05 -20.57 -16.70
C TRP A 442 3.06 -21.29 -17.62
N TYR A 443 2.42 -22.37 -17.12
CA TYR A 443 1.41 -23.05 -17.90
C TYR A 443 0.30 -22.10 -18.33
N ASN A 444 -0.18 -21.30 -17.37
CA ASN A 444 -1.24 -20.34 -17.64
C ASN A 444 -0.80 -19.29 -18.67
N ALA A 445 0.45 -18.82 -18.58
CA ALA A 445 0.96 -17.82 -19.51
C ALA A 445 1.05 -18.38 -20.94
N LEU A 446 1.54 -19.62 -21.06
CA LEU A 446 1.64 -20.27 -22.36
C LEU A 446 0.27 -20.44 -23.00
N MET A 447 -0.70 -20.92 -22.24
CA MET A 447 -2.05 -21.16 -22.76
C MET A 447 -2.74 -19.85 -23.11
N PHE A 448 -2.59 -18.84 -22.27
CA PHE A 448 -3.19 -17.54 -22.55
C PHE A 448 -2.56 -16.92 -23.80
N ALA A 449 -1.23 -16.96 -23.91
CA ALA A 449 -0.55 -16.41 -25.08
C ALA A 449 -1.00 -17.13 -26.35
N ALA A 450 -1.12 -18.46 -26.29
CA ALA A 450 -1.58 -19.21 -27.45
C ALA A 450 -2.99 -18.77 -27.87
N GLU A 451 -3.89 -18.62 -26.90
CA GLU A 451 -5.26 -18.20 -27.21
C GLU A 451 -5.29 -16.79 -27.78
N MET A 452 -4.51 -15.88 -27.18
CA MET A 452 -4.48 -14.49 -27.64
C MET A 452 -3.93 -14.36 -29.05
N LEU A 453 -2.95 -15.19 -29.41
CA LEU A 453 -2.21 -15.04 -30.66
C LEU A 453 -2.72 -15.92 -31.79
N GLU A 454 -3.52 -16.95 -31.49
CA GLU A 454 -4.02 -17.84 -32.53
C GLU A 454 -4.94 -17.07 -33.49
N GLY A 455 -4.99 -17.51 -34.71
CA GLY A 455 -5.80 -16.86 -35.73
C GLY A 455 -5.20 -15.61 -36.32
N THR A 456 -4.02 -15.22 -35.88
CA THR A 456 -3.29 -14.11 -36.47
C THR A 456 -2.14 -14.66 -37.30
N GLU A 457 -2.00 -14.17 -38.54
CA GLU A 457 -0.97 -14.66 -39.45
C GLU A 457 0.44 -14.44 -38.86
N LYS A 458 0.64 -13.27 -38.30
CA LYS A 458 1.96 -12.89 -37.76
C LYS A 458 2.44 -13.79 -36.64
N TYR A 459 1.51 -14.21 -35.75
CA TYR A 459 1.89 -14.92 -34.54
C TYR A 459 1.42 -16.37 -34.50
N ALA A 460 0.90 -16.89 -35.60
CA ALA A 460 0.33 -18.25 -35.61
C ALA A 460 1.36 -19.31 -35.20
N ALA A 461 2.58 -19.19 -35.66
CA ALA A 461 3.63 -20.16 -35.34
C ALA A 461 3.99 -20.07 -33.84
N LYS A 462 4.03 -18.87 -33.30
CA LYS A 462 4.30 -18.71 -31.87
C LYS A 462 3.17 -19.30 -31.02
N ALA A 463 1.92 -19.05 -31.40
CA ALA A 463 0.78 -19.64 -30.68
C ALA A 463 0.88 -21.16 -30.63
N GLU A 464 1.25 -21.78 -31.73
CA GLU A 464 1.40 -23.24 -31.78
C GLU A 464 2.56 -23.71 -30.91
N GLU A 465 3.67 -22.99 -30.93
CA GLU A 465 4.82 -23.33 -30.09
C GLU A 465 4.44 -23.28 -28.61
N TYR A 466 3.78 -22.22 -28.19
CA TYR A 466 3.40 -22.08 -26.78
C TYR A 466 2.40 -23.15 -26.35
N ARG A 467 1.44 -23.44 -27.21
CA ARG A 467 0.48 -24.50 -26.92
C ARG A 467 1.16 -25.85 -26.81
N SER A 468 2.13 -26.11 -27.67
CA SER A 468 2.88 -27.37 -27.64
C SER A 468 3.64 -27.54 -26.33
N ILE A 469 4.30 -26.46 -25.84
CA ILE A 469 5.01 -26.53 -24.57
C ILE A 469 4.02 -26.82 -23.42
N ALA A 470 2.89 -26.12 -23.43
CA ALA A 470 1.87 -26.33 -22.38
C ALA A 470 1.36 -27.77 -22.37
N GLU A 471 1.09 -28.33 -23.57
CA GLU A 471 0.63 -29.72 -23.64
C GLU A 471 1.66 -30.68 -23.10
N ARG A 472 2.96 -30.44 -23.42
CA ARG A 472 4.03 -31.30 -22.94
C ARG A 472 4.15 -31.28 -21.42
N MET A 473 3.95 -30.12 -20.80
CA MET A 473 4.22 -29.99 -19.36
C MET A 473 3.03 -30.40 -18.47
N LYS A 474 1.87 -30.66 -19.08
CA LYS A 474 0.67 -30.90 -18.30
C LYS A 474 0.81 -32.11 -17.39
N GLN A 475 1.14 -33.29 -17.95
CA GLN A 475 1.29 -34.49 -17.13
C GLN A 475 2.51 -34.40 -16.21
N PRO A 476 3.68 -33.91 -16.66
CA PRO A 476 4.79 -33.74 -15.73
C PRO A 476 4.46 -32.83 -14.53
N PHE A 477 3.65 -31.78 -14.72
CA PHE A 477 3.22 -30.94 -13.61
C PHE A 477 2.45 -31.76 -12.59
N ILE A 478 1.47 -32.53 -13.05
CA ILE A 478 0.65 -33.38 -12.18
C ILE A 478 1.52 -34.39 -11.45
N ASP A 479 2.40 -35.07 -12.19
CA ASP A 479 3.26 -36.10 -11.62
C ASP A 479 4.21 -35.53 -10.56
N MET A 480 4.68 -34.33 -10.77
CA MET A 480 5.66 -33.71 -9.87
C MET A 480 5.00 -33.16 -8.60
N PHE A 481 3.88 -32.46 -8.74
CA PHE A 481 3.35 -31.67 -7.63
C PHE A 481 2.18 -32.29 -6.89
N LEU A 482 1.30 -33.07 -7.56
CA LEU A 482 0.11 -33.60 -6.89
C LEU A 482 0.52 -34.80 -6.04
N ASN A 483 0.26 -34.70 -4.73
CA ASN A 483 0.68 -35.73 -3.80
C ASN A 483 -0.49 -36.65 -3.44
N ASP A 484 -0.17 -37.71 -2.68
CA ASP A 484 -1.15 -38.73 -2.31
C ASP A 484 -2.24 -38.21 -1.38
N TYR A 485 -2.02 -37.04 -0.76
CA TYR A 485 -3.01 -36.45 0.14
C TYR A 485 -3.97 -35.52 -0.59
N GLY A 486 -3.79 -35.35 -1.90
CA GLY A 486 -4.70 -34.56 -2.72
C GLY A 486 -4.41 -33.09 -2.76
N TYR A 487 -3.23 -32.65 -2.34
CA TYR A 487 -2.82 -31.28 -2.49
C TYR A 487 -1.50 -31.22 -3.26
N LEU A 488 -0.91 -30.03 -3.41
CA LEU A 488 0.30 -29.87 -4.21
C LEU A 488 1.50 -29.57 -3.31
N TYR A 489 2.61 -30.25 -3.59
CA TYR A 489 3.89 -29.89 -2.97
C TYR A 489 4.22 -28.44 -3.29
N ASP A 490 4.80 -27.76 -2.31
CA ASP A 490 5.14 -26.34 -2.48
C ASP A 490 6.29 -26.15 -3.47
N TYR A 491 7.32 -26.99 -3.36
CA TYR A 491 8.40 -27.03 -4.34
C TYR A 491 9.05 -28.41 -4.30
N VAL A 492 9.78 -28.71 -5.38
CA VAL A 492 10.46 -30.00 -5.52
C VAL A 492 11.89 -29.74 -5.98
N ASP A 493 12.86 -30.25 -5.22
CA ASP A 493 14.26 -30.08 -5.54
C ASP A 493 14.95 -31.45 -5.46
N GLY A 494 15.20 -32.05 -6.61
CA GLY A 494 15.76 -33.39 -6.67
C GLY A 494 14.83 -34.41 -6.00
N GLN A 495 15.33 -35.07 -5.00
CA GLN A 495 14.55 -36.06 -4.27
C GLN A 495 13.64 -35.47 -3.18
N PHE A 496 13.83 -34.20 -2.87
CA PHE A 496 13.04 -33.57 -1.82
C PHE A 496 11.80 -32.90 -2.42
N ALA A 497 10.64 -33.22 -1.86
CA ALA A 497 9.39 -32.54 -2.19
C ALA A 497 8.81 -31.96 -0.91
N SER A 498 8.63 -30.66 -0.85
CA SER A 498 8.16 -29.98 0.36
C SER A 498 6.69 -30.29 0.61
N PRO A 499 6.36 -30.98 1.71
CA PRO A 499 4.98 -31.34 2.00
C PRO A 499 4.22 -30.29 2.79
N GLU A 500 4.85 -29.15 3.08
CA GLU A 500 4.19 -28.11 3.86
C GLU A 500 2.99 -27.55 3.11
N VAL A 501 1.89 -27.38 3.84
CA VAL A 501 0.68 -26.82 3.26
C VAL A 501 0.83 -25.29 3.26
N ARG A 502 1.01 -24.76 2.07
CA ARG A 502 1.21 -23.33 1.83
C ARG A 502 0.26 -22.85 0.74
N PRO A 503 0.00 -21.53 0.68
CA PRO A 503 -1.02 -21.02 -0.25
C PRO A 503 -0.58 -20.96 -1.71
N ASN A 504 0.68 -21.26 -2.03
CA ASN A 504 1.12 -21.21 -3.43
C ASN A 504 0.36 -22.18 -4.31
N MET A 505 -0.12 -23.27 -3.75
CA MET A 505 -0.96 -24.20 -4.50
C MET A 505 -2.32 -23.59 -4.84
N VAL A 506 -2.77 -22.61 -4.07
CA VAL A 506 -4.03 -21.93 -4.36
C VAL A 506 -3.86 -21.01 -5.58
N ILE A 507 -2.68 -20.40 -5.71
CA ILE A 507 -2.38 -19.66 -6.94
C ILE A 507 -2.55 -20.58 -8.13
N ALA A 508 -2.02 -21.81 -8.02
CA ALA A 508 -2.08 -22.77 -9.12
C ALA A 508 -3.50 -23.12 -9.54
N ILE A 509 -4.42 -23.24 -8.58
CA ILE A 509 -5.79 -23.63 -8.94
C ILE A 509 -6.71 -22.44 -9.22
N GLY A 510 -6.23 -21.23 -8.94
CA GLY A 510 -7.02 -20.01 -9.17
C GLY A 510 -6.80 -19.35 -10.53
N LEU A 511 -5.87 -19.86 -11.32
CA LEU A 511 -5.60 -19.31 -12.65
C LEU A 511 -6.58 -19.83 -13.69
N ASP A 512 -6.75 -19.09 -14.77
CA ASP A 512 -7.71 -19.45 -15.82
C ASP A 512 -7.39 -20.78 -16.48
N TYR A 513 -6.09 -21.06 -16.68
CA TYR A 513 -5.64 -22.32 -17.26
C TYR A 513 -4.83 -23.06 -16.20
N SER A 514 -5.19 -24.32 -15.96
CA SER A 514 -4.53 -25.15 -14.96
C SER A 514 -4.30 -26.55 -15.54
N PRO A 515 -3.16 -27.18 -15.23
CA PRO A 515 -3.00 -28.58 -15.62
C PRO A 515 -3.96 -29.55 -14.90
N LEU A 516 -4.51 -29.12 -13.76
CA LEU A 516 -5.37 -29.98 -12.94
C LEU A 516 -6.80 -29.99 -13.46
N ASP A 517 -7.47 -31.14 -13.34
CA ASP A 517 -8.91 -31.20 -13.63
C ASP A 517 -9.71 -30.68 -12.43
N ARG A 518 -11.05 -30.64 -12.60
CA ARG A 518 -11.93 -30.06 -11.57
C ARG A 518 -11.83 -30.84 -10.24
N ARG A 519 -11.76 -32.17 -10.29
CA ARG A 519 -11.67 -32.98 -9.09
C ARG A 519 -10.36 -32.70 -8.35
N GLN A 520 -9.26 -32.63 -9.09
CA GLN A 520 -7.96 -32.34 -8.49
C GLN A 520 -7.93 -30.95 -7.88
N ARG A 521 -8.49 -29.96 -8.57
CA ARG A 521 -8.56 -28.60 -8.03
C ARG A 521 -9.41 -28.55 -6.76
N LYS A 522 -10.52 -29.31 -6.74
CA LYS A 522 -11.37 -29.36 -5.54
C LYS A 522 -10.60 -29.93 -4.36
N GLY A 523 -9.78 -30.94 -4.59
CA GLY A 523 -8.97 -31.53 -3.52
C GLY A 523 -8.02 -30.52 -2.91
N VAL A 524 -7.33 -29.77 -3.76
CA VAL A 524 -6.41 -28.72 -3.29
C VAL A 524 -7.21 -27.64 -2.52
N LEU A 525 -8.32 -27.23 -3.07
CA LEU A 525 -9.17 -26.20 -2.45
C LEU A 525 -9.65 -26.65 -1.06
N ASP A 526 -10.03 -27.92 -0.92
CA ASP A 526 -10.50 -28.44 0.36
C ASP A 526 -9.41 -28.38 1.43
N VAL A 527 -8.18 -28.74 1.08
CA VAL A 527 -7.06 -28.67 2.03
C VAL A 527 -6.78 -27.21 2.41
N ALA A 528 -6.77 -26.32 1.43
CA ALA A 528 -6.53 -24.90 1.70
C ALA A 528 -7.61 -24.32 2.62
N THR A 529 -8.86 -24.72 2.40
CA THR A 529 -9.96 -24.23 3.23
C THR A 529 -9.81 -24.69 4.67
N ARG A 530 -9.48 -25.97 4.87
CA ARG A 530 -9.34 -26.51 6.22
C ARG A 530 -8.15 -25.93 6.98
N GLU A 531 -7.03 -25.69 6.29
CA GLU A 531 -5.79 -25.38 7.00
C GLU A 531 -5.32 -23.94 6.87
N LEU A 532 -5.74 -23.24 5.83
CA LEU A 532 -5.18 -21.90 5.57
C LEU A 532 -6.18 -20.75 5.72
N LEU A 533 -7.47 -21.01 5.55
CA LEU A 533 -8.45 -19.92 5.51
C LEU A 533 -8.64 -19.28 6.88
N THR A 534 -8.57 -17.95 6.92
CA THR A 534 -8.87 -17.14 8.10
C THR A 534 -9.82 -16.01 7.68
N PRO A 535 -10.38 -15.28 8.63
CA PRO A 535 -11.21 -14.12 8.26
C PRO A 535 -10.43 -13.01 7.54
N LYS A 536 -9.10 -13.07 7.57
CA LYS A 536 -8.26 -12.00 6.99
C LYS A 536 -7.38 -12.50 5.85
N GLY A 537 -7.78 -13.57 5.20
CA GLY A 537 -7.02 -14.12 4.08
C GLY A 537 -6.50 -15.51 4.35
N LEU A 538 -5.57 -15.96 3.51
CA LEU A 538 -4.99 -17.28 3.68
C LEU A 538 -3.68 -17.21 4.45
N ARG A 539 -3.52 -18.14 5.41
CA ARG A 539 -2.25 -18.29 6.11
C ARG A 539 -1.13 -18.62 5.13
N THR A 540 0.07 -18.19 5.47
CA THR A 540 1.25 -18.52 4.67
C THR A 540 1.80 -19.91 4.98
N LEU A 541 1.33 -20.51 6.07
CA LEU A 541 1.73 -21.87 6.46
C LEU A 541 0.63 -22.44 7.36
N SER A 542 0.37 -23.73 7.20
CA SER A 542 -0.62 -24.43 8.02
C SER A 542 -0.23 -24.47 9.50
N PRO A 543 -1.20 -24.33 10.42
CA PRO A 543 -0.92 -24.51 11.84
C PRO A 543 -0.40 -25.89 12.21
N LYS A 544 -0.60 -26.88 11.34
CA LYS A 544 -0.11 -28.24 11.57
C LYS A 544 1.38 -28.39 11.31
N SER A 545 2.01 -27.38 10.68
CA SER A 545 3.44 -27.46 10.36
C SER A 545 4.28 -27.11 11.58
N TYR A 546 5.44 -27.79 11.69
CA TYR A 546 6.33 -27.59 12.83
C TYR A 546 6.81 -26.14 12.94
N GLY A 547 7.07 -25.49 11.82
CA GLY A 547 7.59 -24.12 11.81
C GLY A 547 6.54 -23.01 11.93
N TYR A 548 5.30 -23.36 12.25
CA TYR A 548 4.21 -22.38 12.30
C TYR A 548 4.47 -21.29 13.35
N ARG A 549 4.42 -20.04 12.91
CA ARG A 549 4.62 -18.86 13.76
C ARG A 549 3.52 -17.83 13.43
N PRO A 550 2.40 -17.90 14.12
CA PRO A 550 1.23 -17.12 13.70
C PRO A 550 1.29 -15.62 13.98
N PHE A 551 2.17 -15.16 14.88
CA PHE A 551 2.18 -13.76 15.29
C PHE A 551 3.39 -13.05 14.76
N TYR A 552 3.15 -11.98 13.99
CA TYR A 552 4.21 -11.13 13.42
C TYR A 552 4.56 -10.06 14.47
N LEU A 553 5.31 -10.46 15.47
CA LEU A 553 5.61 -9.64 16.65
C LEU A 553 7.06 -9.88 17.09
N GLY A 554 7.54 -8.97 17.93
CA GLY A 554 8.83 -9.12 18.58
C GLY A 554 9.92 -8.36 17.86
N SER A 555 11.15 -8.84 18.03
CA SER A 555 12.32 -8.22 17.42
C SER A 555 12.25 -8.31 15.89
N PRO A 556 13.07 -7.51 15.19
CA PRO A 556 13.12 -7.64 13.72
C PRO A 556 13.42 -9.07 13.28
N GLU A 557 14.29 -9.81 13.98
CA GLU A 557 14.59 -11.19 13.64
C GLU A 557 13.38 -12.10 13.83
N GLU A 558 12.67 -11.92 14.95
CA GLU A 558 11.46 -12.72 15.20
C GLU A 558 10.40 -12.46 14.15
N ARG A 559 10.25 -11.18 13.75
CA ARG A 559 9.27 -10.84 12.72
C ARG A 559 9.66 -11.44 11.38
N GLU A 560 10.96 -11.39 11.03
CA GLU A 560 11.42 -11.93 9.76
C GLU A 560 11.16 -13.44 9.70
N LEU A 561 11.39 -14.15 10.81
CA LEU A 561 11.11 -15.58 10.87
C LEU A 561 9.62 -15.89 10.70
N ALA A 562 8.75 -15.02 11.21
CA ALA A 562 7.31 -15.25 11.13
C ALA A 562 6.69 -14.83 9.81
N LEU A 563 7.32 -13.95 9.07
CA LEU A 563 6.71 -13.21 7.94
C LEU A 563 5.95 -14.11 6.96
N HIS A 564 6.50 -15.29 6.63
CA HIS A 564 5.87 -16.23 5.70
C HIS A 564 5.68 -17.60 6.32
N GLN A 565 5.55 -17.66 7.66
CA GLN A 565 5.44 -18.92 8.39
C GLN A 565 4.16 -18.98 9.22
N GLY A 566 3.11 -18.32 8.77
CA GLY A 566 1.83 -18.35 9.47
C GLY A 566 0.90 -17.19 9.18
N PRO A 567 1.36 -15.94 9.32
CA PRO A 567 0.45 -14.80 9.12
C PRO A 567 -0.25 -14.84 7.77
N ALA A 568 -1.48 -14.34 7.76
CA ALA A 568 -2.35 -14.43 6.60
C ALA A 568 -2.19 -13.25 5.66
N ARG A 569 -2.46 -13.50 4.38
CA ARG A 569 -2.40 -12.47 3.34
C ARG A 569 -3.79 -12.32 2.69
N PRO A 570 -4.37 -11.12 2.76
CA PRO A 570 -5.66 -10.90 2.07
C PRO A 570 -5.61 -11.12 0.56
N TRP A 571 -4.49 -10.81 -0.10
CA TRP A 571 -4.46 -10.90 -1.56
C TRP A 571 -4.68 -12.33 -2.08
N LEU A 572 -4.35 -13.33 -1.28
CA LEU A 572 -4.54 -14.71 -1.68
C LEU A 572 -6.02 -15.06 -1.83
N ILE A 573 -6.91 -14.26 -1.24
CA ILE A 573 -8.35 -14.48 -1.39
C ILE A 573 -8.80 -14.30 -2.84
N GLY A 574 -8.10 -13.46 -3.62
CA GLY A 574 -8.44 -13.34 -5.03
C GLY A 574 -8.30 -14.68 -5.76
N PHE A 575 -7.21 -15.38 -5.53
CA PHE A 575 -7.00 -16.70 -6.14
C PHE A 575 -7.93 -17.74 -5.55
N TYR A 576 -8.14 -17.67 -4.24
CA TYR A 576 -9.04 -18.60 -3.57
C TYR A 576 -10.46 -18.46 -4.12
N ALA A 577 -10.93 -17.23 -4.29
CA ALA A 577 -12.26 -16.96 -4.81
C ALA A 577 -12.39 -17.47 -6.25
N ASP A 578 -11.38 -17.21 -7.09
CA ASP A 578 -11.40 -17.71 -8.45
C ASP A 578 -11.50 -19.23 -8.48
N ALA A 579 -10.69 -19.90 -7.64
CA ALA A 579 -10.72 -21.36 -7.56
C ALA A 579 -12.07 -21.88 -7.07
N TYR A 580 -12.60 -21.24 -6.03
CA TYR A 580 -13.87 -21.66 -5.45
C TYR A 580 -15.00 -21.54 -6.46
N LEU A 581 -15.04 -20.43 -7.19
CA LEU A 581 -16.11 -20.21 -8.17
C LEU A 581 -15.97 -21.17 -9.36
N ARG A 582 -14.75 -21.55 -9.74
CA ARG A 582 -14.58 -22.55 -10.81
C ARG A 582 -15.07 -23.92 -10.39
N VAL A 583 -14.86 -24.29 -9.13
CA VAL A 583 -15.30 -25.59 -8.63
C VAL A 583 -16.82 -25.61 -8.41
N PHE A 584 -17.36 -24.59 -7.77
CA PHE A 584 -18.76 -24.59 -7.32
C PHE A 584 -19.70 -23.73 -8.16
N GLY A 585 -19.15 -22.92 -9.06
CA GLY A 585 -19.96 -22.09 -9.93
C GLY A 585 -20.83 -21.11 -9.18
N PHE A 586 -22.02 -20.85 -9.70
CA PHE A 586 -22.93 -19.87 -9.16
C PHE A 586 -23.24 -20.10 -7.68
N SER A 587 -23.28 -21.36 -7.24
CA SER A 587 -23.60 -21.67 -5.86
C SER A 587 -22.51 -21.20 -4.87
N GLY A 588 -21.33 -20.86 -5.36
CA GLY A 588 -20.24 -20.36 -4.51
C GLY A 588 -20.27 -18.88 -4.22
N ILE A 589 -21.15 -18.13 -4.91
CA ILE A 589 -21.13 -16.66 -4.82
C ILE A 589 -21.40 -16.17 -3.40
N SER A 590 -22.42 -16.71 -2.74
CA SER A 590 -22.75 -16.21 -1.41
C SER A 590 -21.67 -16.54 -0.39
N TYR A 591 -20.97 -17.65 -0.55
CA TYR A 591 -19.87 -18.01 0.32
C TYR A 591 -18.73 -17.00 0.21
N ILE A 592 -18.34 -16.67 -1.02
CA ILE A 592 -17.27 -15.70 -1.24
C ILE A 592 -17.71 -14.31 -0.76
N ASP A 593 -18.95 -13.94 -1.03
CA ASP A 593 -19.48 -12.65 -0.60
C ASP A 593 -19.38 -12.50 0.92
N ARG A 594 -19.69 -13.57 1.65
CA ARG A 594 -19.61 -13.52 3.10
C ARG A 594 -18.16 -13.42 3.60
N MET A 595 -17.23 -14.04 2.89
CA MET A 595 -15.81 -13.94 3.28
C MET A 595 -15.32 -12.49 3.26
N LEU A 596 -15.91 -11.66 2.40
CA LEU A 596 -15.51 -10.25 2.30
C LEU A 596 -15.86 -9.45 3.55
N ILE A 597 -16.80 -9.94 4.38
CA ILE A 597 -17.17 -9.25 5.62
C ILE A 597 -15.94 -9.08 6.53
N GLY A 598 -15.06 -10.09 6.57
CA GLY A 598 -13.86 -9.99 7.38
C GLY A 598 -12.97 -8.83 6.98
N PHE A 599 -12.95 -8.49 5.70
CA PHE A 599 -12.16 -7.35 5.22
C PHE A 599 -12.91 -6.03 5.40
N GLU A 600 -14.22 -6.05 5.29
CA GLU A 600 -15.01 -4.85 5.53
C GLU A 600 -14.81 -4.34 6.95
N ASP A 601 -14.69 -5.24 7.91
CA ASP A 601 -14.44 -4.87 9.30
C ASP A 601 -13.13 -4.11 9.46
N GLU A 602 -12.17 -4.31 8.56
CA GLU A 602 -10.88 -3.63 8.64
C GLU A 602 -10.94 -2.17 8.22
N MET A 603 -12.03 -1.74 7.58
CA MET A 603 -12.12 -0.35 7.15
C MET A 603 -12.06 0.64 8.31
N SER A 604 -12.45 0.22 9.51
CA SER A 604 -12.40 1.07 10.70
C SER A 604 -11.26 0.68 11.65
N GLN A 605 -10.31 -0.12 11.18
CA GLN A 605 -9.16 -0.56 11.98
C GLN A 605 -7.87 -0.14 11.27
N GLY A 606 -6.74 -0.20 11.99
CA GLY A 606 -5.45 0.12 11.41
C GLY A 606 -5.50 1.39 10.56
N CYS A 607 -5.08 1.29 9.30
CA CYS A 607 -5.25 2.42 8.37
C CYS A 607 -6.70 2.43 7.92
N ILE A 608 -7.47 3.39 8.42
CA ILE A 608 -8.90 3.42 8.13
C ILE A 608 -9.12 3.54 6.63
N GLY A 609 -10.03 2.71 6.12
CA GLY A 609 -10.34 2.69 4.70
C GLY A 609 -9.37 1.89 3.84
N SER A 610 -8.47 1.10 4.44
CA SER A 610 -7.51 0.31 3.68
C SER A 610 -7.27 -1.04 4.34
N LEU A 611 -6.28 -1.78 3.84
CA LEU A 611 -5.91 -3.10 4.35
C LEU A 611 -4.42 -3.14 4.64
N SER A 612 -4.06 -3.77 5.76
CA SER A 612 -2.67 -3.92 6.16
C SER A 612 -1.95 -4.97 5.31
N GLN A 613 -0.63 -4.98 5.43
CA GLN A 613 0.22 -5.88 4.63
C GLN A 613 -0.07 -7.35 4.94
N LEU A 614 -0.23 -7.66 6.22
CA LEU A 614 -0.48 -9.03 6.65
C LEU A 614 -1.28 -9.00 7.95
N TYR A 615 -1.83 -10.16 8.29
CA TYR A 615 -2.62 -10.31 9.51
C TYR A 615 -2.13 -11.54 10.24
N ASP A 616 -2.07 -11.48 11.58
CA ASP A 616 -1.64 -12.64 12.34
C ASP A 616 -2.47 -13.86 11.95
N GLY A 617 -1.87 -15.04 12.03
CA GLY A 617 -2.52 -16.27 11.62
C GLY A 617 -3.46 -16.88 12.65
N ASN A 618 -3.43 -16.35 13.88
CA ASN A 618 -4.28 -16.79 14.98
C ASN A 618 -5.11 -15.63 15.50
N PRO A 619 -6.25 -15.90 16.14
CA PRO A 619 -7.06 -14.83 16.72
C PRO A 619 -6.25 -13.94 17.66
N PRO A 620 -6.51 -12.62 17.65
CA PRO A 620 -7.60 -11.92 16.96
C PRO A 620 -7.28 -11.47 15.52
N PHE A 621 -6.27 -12.05 14.89
CA PHE A 621 -5.92 -11.77 13.48
C PHE A 621 -5.61 -10.30 13.27
N SER A 622 -4.71 -9.77 14.08
CA SER A 622 -4.36 -8.35 14.05
C SER A 622 -3.57 -7.97 12.81
N GLY A 623 -3.85 -6.79 12.26
CA GLY A 623 -3.11 -6.29 11.11
C GLY A 623 -1.68 -5.90 11.48
N ARG A 624 -0.74 -6.19 10.58
CA ARG A 624 0.69 -5.96 10.81
C ARG A 624 1.35 -5.42 9.54
N GLY A 625 2.57 -4.94 9.71
CA GLY A 625 3.38 -4.48 8.59
C GLY A 625 2.92 -3.13 8.07
N ALA A 626 3.11 -2.91 6.78
CA ALA A 626 2.64 -1.68 6.15
C ALA A 626 1.14 -1.53 6.38
N ILE A 627 0.71 -0.30 6.65
CA ILE A 627 -0.68 -0.08 7.07
C ILE A 627 -1.64 -0.07 5.88
N SER A 628 -1.12 0.18 4.68
CA SER A 628 -1.92 0.16 3.45
C SER A 628 -1.08 -0.54 2.40
N HIS A 629 -1.61 -1.62 1.82
CA HIS A 629 -0.82 -2.52 0.98
C HIS A 629 -1.48 -2.72 -0.38
N ALA A 630 -0.71 -2.47 -1.44
CA ALA A 630 -1.25 -2.41 -2.79
C ALA A 630 -1.84 -3.74 -3.25
N THR A 631 -1.13 -4.84 -3.03
CA THR A 631 -1.58 -6.14 -3.54
C THR A 631 -2.84 -6.61 -2.81
N ASN A 632 -2.91 -6.37 -1.50
CA ASN A 632 -4.09 -6.77 -0.73
C ASN A 632 -5.33 -5.99 -1.18
N VAL A 633 -5.20 -4.67 -1.32
CA VAL A 633 -6.32 -3.85 -1.79
C VAL A 633 -6.73 -4.30 -3.19
N ALA A 634 -5.77 -4.54 -4.06
CA ALA A 634 -6.02 -4.91 -5.46
C ALA A 634 -6.83 -6.20 -5.58
N GLU A 635 -6.42 -7.23 -4.84
CA GLU A 635 -7.05 -8.53 -5.02
C GLU A 635 -8.43 -8.60 -4.38
N VAL A 636 -8.66 -7.85 -3.29
CA VAL A 636 -10.01 -7.76 -2.73
C VAL A 636 -10.92 -6.99 -3.69
N LEU A 637 -10.42 -5.89 -4.29
CA LEU A 637 -11.20 -5.17 -5.30
C LEU A 637 -11.53 -6.08 -6.50
N ARG A 638 -10.54 -6.85 -6.94
CA ARG A 638 -10.75 -7.75 -8.08
C ARG A 638 -11.80 -8.81 -7.73
N THR A 639 -11.79 -9.30 -6.50
CA THR A 639 -12.78 -10.27 -6.05
C THR A 639 -14.19 -9.66 -6.07
N ILE A 640 -14.33 -8.42 -5.57
CA ILE A 640 -15.62 -7.74 -5.60
C ILE A 640 -16.11 -7.62 -7.05
N ARG A 641 -15.22 -7.24 -7.97
CA ARG A 641 -15.57 -7.09 -9.38
C ARG A 641 -16.01 -8.42 -9.98
N THR A 642 -15.30 -9.50 -9.64
CA THR A 642 -15.64 -10.84 -10.11
C THR A 642 -17.05 -11.24 -9.67
N LEU A 643 -17.39 -10.98 -8.40
CA LEU A 643 -18.73 -11.31 -7.90
C LEU A 643 -19.82 -10.54 -8.61
N LYS A 644 -19.58 -9.26 -8.92
CA LYS A 644 -20.57 -8.45 -9.64
C LYS A 644 -20.83 -9.01 -11.02
N LYS A 645 -19.79 -9.48 -11.72
CA LYS A 645 -19.95 -10.06 -13.05
C LYS A 645 -20.77 -11.35 -13.02
N PHE A 646 -20.65 -12.13 -11.95
CA PHE A 646 -21.44 -13.35 -11.80
C PHE A 646 -22.92 -13.05 -11.57
N ASN A 647 -23.22 -11.91 -10.96
CA ASN A 647 -24.59 -11.57 -10.59
C ASN A 647 -25.37 -10.88 -11.72
N VAL A 648 -24.75 -10.59 -12.85
CA VAL A 648 -25.42 -9.91 -13.99
C VAL A 648 -26.03 -10.90 -14.97
#